data_610084d13496c229f9ff623e45648ccd
#
_entry.id   610084d13496c229f9ff623e45648ccd
#
_cell.length_a   1.000
_cell.length_b   1.000
_cell.length_c   1.000
_cell.angle_alpha   90.00
_cell.angle_beta   90.00
_cell.angle_gamma   90.00
#
_symmetry.space_group_name_H-M   'P 1'
#
loop_
_entity.id
_entity.type
_entity.pdbx_description
1 polymer ?
#
loop_
_entity_poly.entity_id
_entity_poly.type
_entity_poly.pdbx_seq_one_letter_code
_entity_poly.pdbx_strand_id
1 'polypeptide(L)'
;MTKIFKQLARHWAVCLVVFALLFVQAYCDLSLPDYTSKIVDTGIQQGGIESPLPATVRQSTLDALSLLMREEDAAAFQNAYTADGDVLRLRTDLTADERTALEDAVTTPDIVLYLAAAQAANTPAGQTGMGMTGLADLQASGADRNTDTETETVAPTAEDLDTVCGQFAAMSQMPGFSRDAVQQQLTGAIGQLDDTVVENLKSQALLLVGLEYEAQGIAHDVQMHYLYKVGGQMLALTLLMVAVSIAVGFLASRVSAAIGRDLRRETFSSVIHFSHAEIENFSTASLITRTTNDIQQVQFVCVMLLRMVAYAPILGIGGVLHVIGSRSGLSWIVVLDVALLLLLILFLMNVAMPKFKIMQTLVDRLNLVSREILTGIMPVRAFSREQFEEQRFDKANKDLMGTQLFTNRAMVAMMPFMTLIMNGTSLLIVWFGGKAMDNGTMQVGEMIAFITYTMQIVMSFLMLAMVAVMLPRAGVAADRIDEVIRTKATIHDPDEADAKAAKEHKNWQGVVEFHDVSFRFPGADSDALEHISFTAKPGETTAIIGSTGCGKSTLLNLIPRFYDVTGGSVTVDGIDVRQMPQAQLHDLLGYVPQKGVLFSGTIDSNLKFGGDHITDAAVKKAAAIAQATEFIDAKPEGYASPIAQGGSNVSGGQKQRLSIARAIAKDPKIYLFDDSFSALDYKTDVALRRALKAQTDNATVIIVAQRISTVLHANQILVLDEGRLVGKGTHAQLMASCPEYQEIARSQLSQKELDLGILNTEKEGE
;
A
#
# COMPACT_ATOMS: atom_id res chain seq x y z
N MET A 1 6.73 -7.44 -8.58
CA MET A 1 6.45 -6.07 -9.07
C MET A 1 5.43 -6.05 -10.18
N THR A 2 5.64 -6.72 -11.31
CA THR A 2 4.67 -6.82 -12.42
C THR A 2 3.27 -7.25 -11.98
N LYS A 3 3.16 -8.06 -10.92
CA LYS A 3 1.89 -8.54 -10.36
C LYS A 3 1.07 -7.43 -9.70
N ILE A 4 1.72 -6.52 -8.96
CA ILE A 4 1.06 -5.36 -8.35
C ILE A 4 0.53 -4.43 -9.45
N PHE A 5 1.36 -4.15 -10.48
CA PHE A 5 0.93 -3.34 -11.62
C PHE A 5 -0.22 -3.99 -12.40
N LYS A 6 -0.27 -5.34 -12.52
CA LYS A 6 -1.38 -6.05 -13.14
C LYS A 6 -2.70 -5.85 -12.37
N GLN A 7 -2.66 -5.79 -11.05
CA GLN A 7 -3.85 -5.50 -10.24
C GLN A 7 -4.30 -4.03 -10.39
N LEU A 8 -3.35 -3.09 -10.40
CA LEU A 8 -3.65 -1.68 -10.67
C LEU A 8 -4.24 -1.47 -12.08
N ALA A 9 -3.74 -2.21 -13.08
CA ALA A 9 -4.25 -2.14 -14.45
C ALA A 9 -5.73 -2.56 -14.58
N ARG A 10 -6.27 -3.38 -13.67
CA ARG A 10 -7.71 -3.68 -13.62
C ARG A 10 -8.56 -2.44 -13.30
N HIS A 11 -7.97 -1.44 -12.64
CA HIS A 11 -8.60 -0.16 -12.27
C HIS A 11 -8.02 1.03 -13.05
N TRP A 12 -7.52 0.79 -14.28
CA TRP A 12 -6.76 1.77 -15.09
C TRP A 12 -7.46 3.13 -15.23
N ALA A 13 -8.79 3.15 -15.41
CA ALA A 13 -9.54 4.39 -15.57
C ALA A 13 -9.45 5.30 -14.33
N VAL A 14 -9.59 4.72 -13.12
CA VAL A 14 -9.45 5.48 -11.86
C VAL A 14 -7.99 5.88 -11.64
N CYS A 15 -7.04 5.01 -11.96
CA CYS A 15 -5.61 5.33 -11.87
C CYS A 15 -5.25 6.50 -12.80
N LEU A 16 -5.82 6.59 -14.00
CA LEU A 16 -5.61 7.70 -14.93
C LEU A 16 -6.17 9.01 -14.35
N VAL A 17 -7.37 8.98 -13.76
CA VAL A 17 -7.95 10.16 -13.07
C VAL A 17 -7.06 10.60 -11.91
N VAL A 18 -6.58 9.66 -11.08
CA VAL A 18 -5.63 9.96 -9.99
C VAL A 18 -4.38 10.61 -10.53
N PHE A 19 -3.82 10.10 -11.62
CA PHE A 19 -2.63 10.65 -12.25
C PHE A 19 -2.85 12.08 -12.77
N ALA A 20 -3.99 12.33 -13.43
CA ALA A 20 -4.35 13.68 -13.88
C ALA A 20 -4.51 14.66 -12.70
N LEU A 21 -5.15 14.22 -11.61
CA LEU A 21 -5.30 15.02 -10.40
C LEU A 21 -3.95 15.32 -9.73
N LEU A 22 -3.00 14.37 -9.77
CA LEU A 22 -1.65 14.59 -9.25
C LEU A 22 -0.87 15.63 -10.05
N PHE A 23 -1.09 15.72 -11.38
CA PHE A 23 -0.53 16.82 -12.17
C PHE A 23 -1.10 18.17 -11.74
N VAL A 24 -2.42 18.26 -11.53
CA VAL A 24 -3.06 19.48 -11.03
C VAL A 24 -2.51 19.85 -9.65
N GLN A 25 -2.38 18.86 -8.74
CA GLN A 25 -1.81 19.07 -7.42
C GLN A 25 -0.39 19.61 -7.50
N ALA A 26 0.48 18.97 -8.31
CA ALA A 26 1.87 19.37 -8.46
C ALA A 26 1.99 20.76 -9.11
N TYR A 27 1.13 21.08 -10.08
CA TYR A 27 1.06 22.43 -10.65
C TYR A 27 0.72 23.48 -9.59
N CYS A 28 -0.28 23.21 -8.74
CA CYS A 28 -0.63 24.12 -7.65
C CYS A 28 0.55 24.30 -6.68
N ASP A 29 1.21 23.19 -6.27
CA ASP A 29 2.34 23.23 -5.35
C ASP A 29 3.54 23.99 -5.93
N LEU A 30 3.84 23.82 -7.22
CA LEU A 30 4.93 24.51 -7.90
C LEU A 30 4.63 25.99 -8.19
N SER A 31 3.35 26.37 -8.26
CA SER A 31 2.97 27.77 -8.50
C SER A 31 2.98 28.61 -7.21
N LEU A 32 2.83 28.01 -6.02
CA LEU A 32 2.77 28.72 -4.75
C LEU A 32 4.02 29.58 -4.46
N PRO A 33 5.27 29.11 -4.70
CA PRO A 33 6.46 29.92 -4.51
C PRO A 33 6.48 31.17 -5.39
N ASP A 34 5.98 31.08 -6.64
CA ASP A 34 5.90 32.24 -7.55
C ASP A 34 4.93 33.30 -7.01
N TYR A 35 3.79 32.88 -6.45
CA TYR A 35 2.87 33.82 -5.79
C TYR A 35 3.47 34.45 -4.55
N THR A 36 4.27 33.70 -3.79
CA THR A 36 5.03 34.23 -2.63
C THR A 36 6.04 35.27 -3.09
N SER A 37 6.78 35.01 -4.16
CA SER A 37 7.70 35.97 -4.77
C SER A 37 6.97 37.25 -5.17
N LYS A 38 5.84 37.13 -5.89
CA LYS A 38 5.01 38.30 -6.29
C LYS A 38 4.52 39.13 -5.10
N ILE A 39 4.12 38.48 -4.00
CA ILE A 39 3.70 39.20 -2.78
C ILE A 39 4.88 39.98 -2.20
N VAL A 40 6.07 39.39 -2.14
CA VAL A 40 7.24 40.02 -1.55
C VAL A 40 7.81 41.08 -2.49
N ASP A 41 8.11 40.74 -3.73
CA ASP A 41 8.80 41.64 -4.67
C ASP A 41 7.86 42.75 -5.13
N THR A 42 6.74 42.41 -5.79
CA THR A 42 5.82 43.42 -6.30
C THR A 42 4.96 44.00 -5.21
N GLY A 43 4.38 43.17 -4.30
CA GLY A 43 3.45 43.64 -3.30
C GLY A 43 4.08 44.46 -2.17
N ILE A 44 5.24 44.02 -1.64
CA ILE A 44 5.87 44.67 -0.49
C ILE A 44 6.97 45.63 -0.95
N GLN A 45 7.93 45.17 -1.77
CA GLN A 45 9.06 46.00 -2.17
C GLN A 45 8.71 47.10 -3.16
N GLN A 46 7.83 46.79 -4.13
CA GLN A 46 7.43 47.71 -5.20
C GLN A 46 6.07 48.39 -4.93
N GLY A 47 5.49 48.27 -3.71
CA GLY A 47 4.24 48.92 -3.37
C GLY A 47 2.99 48.49 -4.18
N GLY A 48 3.02 47.28 -4.77
CA GLY A 48 1.93 46.77 -5.60
C GLY A 48 1.94 47.20 -7.07
N ILE A 49 3.07 47.74 -7.52
CA ILE A 49 3.25 48.29 -8.87
C ILE A 49 3.85 47.23 -9.77
N GLU A 50 3.13 46.84 -10.84
CA GLU A 50 3.54 45.82 -11.81
C GLU A 50 4.19 46.40 -13.06
N SER A 51 3.97 47.69 -13.38
CA SER A 51 4.36 48.34 -14.63
C SER A 51 4.92 49.76 -14.39
N PRO A 52 5.93 50.18 -15.14
CA PRO A 52 6.40 51.56 -15.11
C PRO A 52 5.38 52.56 -15.62
N LEU A 53 4.30 52.08 -16.30
CA LEU A 53 3.24 52.92 -16.80
C LEU A 53 2.19 53.17 -15.68
N PRO A 54 2.14 54.37 -15.04
CA PRO A 54 1.22 54.62 -13.95
C PRO A 54 -0.26 54.57 -14.41
N ALA A 55 -1.14 53.93 -13.60
CA ALA A 55 -2.59 53.88 -13.89
C ALA A 55 -3.22 55.29 -13.74
N THR A 56 -2.70 56.09 -12.85
CA THR A 56 -3.06 57.52 -12.67
C THR A 56 -1.80 58.35 -12.53
N VAL A 57 -1.77 59.53 -13.12
CA VAL A 57 -0.61 60.44 -13.08
C VAL A 57 -1.09 61.88 -12.94
N ARG A 58 -0.38 62.70 -12.20
CA ARG A 58 -0.63 64.14 -12.10
C ARG A 58 -0.15 64.84 -13.38
N GLN A 59 -0.76 65.97 -13.70
CA GLN A 59 -0.39 66.75 -14.88
C GLN A 59 1.09 67.15 -14.84
N SER A 60 1.64 67.56 -13.70
CA SER A 60 3.02 67.93 -13.50
C SER A 60 4.01 66.87 -13.84
N THR A 61 3.71 65.62 -13.43
CA THR A 61 4.55 64.48 -13.68
C THR A 61 4.46 63.99 -15.12
N LEU A 62 3.23 63.98 -15.72
CA LEU A 62 3.03 63.68 -17.13
C LEU A 62 3.79 64.65 -18.04
N ASP A 63 3.74 65.93 -17.72
CA ASP A 63 4.49 66.96 -18.50
C ASP A 63 5.99 66.78 -18.37
N ALA A 64 6.51 66.51 -17.16
CA ALA A 64 7.92 66.23 -16.91
C ALA A 64 8.42 64.99 -17.66
N LEU A 65 7.68 63.84 -17.61
CA LEU A 65 7.98 62.63 -18.37
C LEU A 65 7.93 62.87 -19.86
N SER A 66 6.94 63.60 -20.36
CA SER A 66 6.79 63.93 -21.77
C SER A 66 7.96 64.75 -22.34
N LEU A 67 8.58 65.57 -21.48
CA LEU A 67 9.77 66.36 -21.86
C LEU A 67 11.03 65.50 -22.05
N LEU A 68 11.08 64.35 -21.39
CA LEU A 68 12.17 63.37 -21.48
C LEU A 68 11.97 62.33 -22.57
N MET A 69 10.83 62.30 -23.29
CA MET A 69 10.50 61.42 -24.40
C MET A 69 10.75 62.02 -25.77
N ARG A 70 10.84 61.17 -26.81
CA ARG A 70 10.80 61.64 -28.22
C ARG A 70 9.45 62.27 -28.52
N GLU A 71 9.39 63.14 -29.48
CA GLU A 71 8.18 63.90 -29.82
C GLU A 71 6.98 62.96 -30.16
N GLU A 72 7.27 61.87 -30.91
CA GLU A 72 6.27 60.83 -31.30
C GLU A 72 5.76 60.05 -30.08
N ASP A 73 6.69 59.61 -29.21
CA ASP A 73 6.37 58.84 -27.98
C ASP A 73 5.66 59.70 -26.96
N ALA A 74 6.06 60.97 -26.80
CA ALA A 74 5.40 61.93 -25.93
C ALA A 74 3.93 62.20 -26.34
N ALA A 75 3.70 62.33 -27.64
CA ALA A 75 2.32 62.52 -28.15
C ALA A 75 1.46 61.28 -27.89
N ALA A 76 2.03 60.07 -28.10
CA ALA A 76 1.37 58.78 -27.81
C ALA A 76 1.08 58.65 -26.31
N PHE A 77 2.05 58.98 -25.45
CA PHE A 77 1.93 58.90 -24.00
C PHE A 77 0.87 59.87 -23.48
N GLN A 78 0.86 61.16 -23.92
CA GLN A 78 -0.19 62.11 -23.53
C GLN A 78 -1.59 61.69 -23.98
N ASN A 79 -1.72 61.16 -25.22
CA ASN A 79 -2.99 60.67 -25.73
C ASN A 79 -3.53 59.36 -25.04
N ALA A 80 -2.64 58.63 -24.37
CA ALA A 80 -3.02 57.45 -23.61
C ALA A 80 -3.74 57.80 -22.31
N TYR A 81 -3.71 59.02 -21.87
CA TYR A 81 -4.38 59.48 -20.61
C TYR A 81 -5.58 60.38 -20.91
N THR A 82 -6.57 60.25 -20.04
CA THR A 82 -7.79 61.06 -20.02
C THR A 82 -7.96 61.74 -18.67
N ALA A 83 -8.45 62.99 -18.69
CA ALA A 83 -8.66 63.75 -17.45
C ALA A 83 -9.74 63.12 -16.57
N ASP A 84 -9.42 62.87 -15.29
CA ASP A 84 -10.31 62.34 -14.26
C ASP A 84 -10.12 63.13 -12.96
N GLY A 85 -10.77 64.29 -12.85
CA GLY A 85 -10.62 65.24 -11.76
C GLY A 85 -9.24 65.93 -11.77
N ASP A 86 -8.47 65.83 -10.65
CA ASP A 86 -7.17 66.42 -10.49
C ASP A 86 -6.01 65.57 -11.03
N VAL A 87 -6.34 64.34 -11.52
CA VAL A 87 -5.37 63.39 -12.06
C VAL A 87 -5.77 62.91 -13.45
N LEU A 88 -4.84 62.41 -14.18
CA LEU A 88 -5.04 61.80 -15.50
C LEU A 88 -5.04 60.29 -15.36
N ARG A 89 -6.01 59.61 -15.92
CA ARG A 89 -6.19 58.17 -15.88
C ARG A 89 -5.80 57.51 -17.21
N LEU A 90 -5.06 56.43 -17.14
CA LEU A 90 -4.68 55.66 -18.30
C LEU A 90 -5.95 55.02 -18.95
N ARG A 91 -6.11 55.16 -20.24
CA ARG A 91 -7.18 54.57 -21.02
C ARG A 91 -7.19 53.05 -20.94
N THR A 92 -8.40 52.49 -20.78
CA THR A 92 -8.60 51.03 -20.66
C THR A 92 -8.73 50.29 -22.00
N ASP A 93 -8.87 51.06 -23.11
CA ASP A 93 -9.06 50.53 -24.48
C ASP A 93 -7.75 50.37 -25.26
N LEU A 94 -6.58 50.52 -24.61
CA LEU A 94 -5.28 50.31 -25.20
C LEU A 94 -5.05 48.82 -25.50
N THR A 95 -4.56 48.51 -26.67
CA THR A 95 -4.11 47.16 -27.05
C THR A 95 -2.88 46.75 -26.24
N ALA A 96 -2.61 45.45 -26.15
CA ALA A 96 -1.44 44.94 -25.45
C ALA A 96 -0.11 45.48 -26.09
N ASP A 97 -0.07 45.57 -27.42
CA ASP A 97 1.10 46.09 -28.14
C ASP A 97 1.33 47.57 -27.89
N GLU A 98 0.25 48.39 -27.90
CA GLU A 98 0.32 49.81 -27.56
C GLU A 98 0.78 50.05 -26.13
N ARG A 99 0.30 49.22 -25.20
CA ARG A 99 0.70 49.31 -23.78
C ARG A 99 2.19 48.97 -23.62
N THR A 100 2.67 47.89 -24.25
CA THR A 100 4.10 47.53 -24.20
C THR A 100 4.99 48.61 -24.80
N ALA A 101 4.58 49.22 -25.92
CA ALA A 101 5.33 50.32 -26.55
C ALA A 101 5.40 51.56 -25.63
N LEU A 102 4.31 51.86 -24.89
CA LEU A 102 4.29 52.94 -23.92
C LEU A 102 5.13 52.62 -22.69
N GLU A 103 5.10 51.37 -22.18
CA GLU A 103 5.95 50.91 -21.07
C GLU A 103 7.45 51.03 -21.41
N ASP A 104 7.84 50.65 -22.62
CA ASP A 104 9.22 50.79 -23.07
C ASP A 104 9.62 52.28 -23.24
N ALA A 105 8.72 53.12 -23.74
CA ALA A 105 8.98 54.55 -23.96
C ALA A 105 9.09 55.32 -22.62
N VAL A 106 8.31 54.96 -21.55
CA VAL A 106 8.31 55.66 -20.29
C VAL A 106 9.43 55.21 -19.33
N THR A 107 9.93 53.97 -19.48
CA THR A 107 10.91 53.37 -18.55
C THR A 107 12.17 54.28 -18.39
N THR A 108 12.75 54.76 -19.47
CA THR A 108 13.94 55.64 -19.40
C THR A 108 13.65 57.01 -18.78
N PRO A 109 12.58 57.73 -19.17
CA PRO A 109 12.13 58.92 -18.45
C PRO A 109 11.87 58.74 -16.97
N ASP A 110 11.24 57.63 -16.58
CA ASP A 110 10.99 57.32 -15.15
C ASP A 110 12.27 57.17 -14.35
N ILE A 111 13.25 56.45 -14.88
CA ILE A 111 14.58 56.31 -14.25
C ILE A 111 15.23 57.67 -14.02
N VAL A 112 15.23 58.51 -15.05
CA VAL A 112 15.85 59.82 -14.96
C VAL A 112 15.15 60.72 -13.95
N LEU A 113 13.82 60.72 -13.96
CA LEU A 113 13.04 61.55 -13.03
C LEU A 113 13.22 61.06 -11.58
N TYR A 114 13.26 59.73 -11.36
CA TYR A 114 13.53 59.14 -10.05
C TYR A 114 14.93 59.52 -9.53
N LEU A 115 15.95 59.38 -10.36
CA LEU A 115 17.32 59.72 -9.98
C LEU A 115 17.49 61.25 -9.71
N ALA A 116 16.79 62.08 -10.44
CA ALA A 116 16.75 63.53 -10.18
C ALA A 116 16.06 63.82 -8.82
N ALA A 117 14.97 63.12 -8.50
CA ALA A 117 14.31 63.24 -7.19
C ALA A 117 15.22 62.74 -6.06
N ALA A 118 15.93 61.63 -6.26
CA ALA A 118 16.90 61.10 -5.28
C ALA A 118 18.09 62.05 -5.05
N GLN A 119 18.53 62.75 -6.09
CA GLN A 119 19.56 63.77 -5.98
C GLN A 119 19.04 64.99 -5.25
N ALA A 120 17.81 65.40 -5.50
CA ALA A 120 17.18 66.53 -4.78
C ALA A 120 17.07 66.26 -3.28
N ALA A 121 16.65 65.06 -2.90
CA ALA A 121 16.54 64.61 -1.51
C ALA A 121 17.88 64.66 -0.74
N ASN A 122 18.99 64.43 -1.43
CA ASN A 122 20.34 64.37 -0.85
C ASN A 122 21.14 65.67 -1.03
N THR A 123 20.52 66.71 -1.63
CA THR A 123 21.16 68.03 -1.81
C THR A 123 20.76 68.98 -0.68
N PRO A 124 21.71 69.62 0.04
CA PRO A 124 21.40 70.60 1.10
C PRO A 124 20.56 71.75 0.58
N ALA A 125 19.52 72.12 1.32
CA ALA A 125 18.62 73.23 0.97
C ALA A 125 19.39 74.53 0.71
N GLY A 126 19.49 74.97 -0.52
CA GLY A 126 20.17 76.24 -0.92
C GLY A 126 21.18 76.11 -2.08
N GLN A 127 21.51 74.90 -2.55
CA GLN A 127 22.35 74.74 -3.74
C GLN A 127 21.49 74.28 -4.92
N THR A 128 20.85 75.23 -5.55
CA THR A 128 20.17 75.04 -6.82
C THR A 128 21.19 75.07 -7.96
N GLY A 129 21.71 73.93 -8.32
CA GLY A 129 22.57 73.74 -9.47
C GLY A 129 22.27 72.42 -10.12
N MET A 130 21.22 72.37 -10.95
CA MET A 130 20.98 71.25 -11.88
C MET A 130 21.97 71.35 -13.04
N GLY A 131 23.19 70.88 -12.83
CA GLY A 131 24.08 70.61 -13.93
C GLY A 131 23.74 69.21 -14.45
N MET A 132 23.68 69.02 -15.80
CA MET A 132 23.68 67.72 -16.49
C MET A 132 24.92 66.87 -16.10
N THR A 133 25.67 67.26 -15.13
CA THR A 133 26.78 66.52 -14.51
C THR A 133 26.36 65.35 -13.66
N GLY A 134 25.10 65.25 -13.18
CA GLY A 134 24.60 64.14 -12.42
C GLY A 134 24.53 62.81 -13.19
N LEU A 135 24.41 62.88 -14.52
CA LEU A 135 24.52 61.69 -15.39
C LEU A 135 25.95 61.20 -15.58
N ALA A 136 26.93 62.11 -15.52
CA ALA A 136 28.35 61.74 -15.54
C ALA A 136 28.82 61.17 -14.16
N ASP A 137 28.20 61.58 -13.08
CA ASP A 137 28.45 61.02 -11.73
C ASP A 137 27.86 59.64 -11.57
N LEU A 138 26.85 59.24 -12.34
CA LEU A 138 26.35 57.87 -12.43
C LEU A 138 27.40 56.91 -13.03
N GLN A 139 28.23 57.36 -13.95
CA GLN A 139 29.36 56.59 -14.46
C GLN A 139 30.46 56.44 -13.39
N ALA A 140 30.66 57.41 -12.52
CA ALA A 140 31.67 57.41 -11.46
C ALA A 140 31.22 56.57 -10.24
N SER A 141 29.94 56.60 -9.87
CA SER A 141 29.42 55.86 -8.72
C SER A 141 29.19 54.35 -8.98
N GLY A 142 29.08 53.93 -10.24
CA GLY A 142 29.01 52.51 -10.62
C GLY A 142 30.36 51.79 -10.59
N ALA A 143 31.47 52.51 -10.61
CA ALA A 143 32.81 51.93 -10.73
C ALA A 143 33.60 51.83 -9.42
N ASP A 144 33.20 52.52 -8.34
CA ASP A 144 34.02 52.57 -7.12
C ASP A 144 33.15 52.53 -5.81
N ARG A 145 32.50 51.39 -5.59
CA ARG A 145 31.84 51.07 -4.30
C ARG A 145 32.81 50.53 -3.24
N ASN A 146 34.10 50.91 -3.31
CA ASN A 146 35.14 50.46 -2.35
C ASN A 146 35.61 51.56 -1.42
N THR A 147 34.82 52.59 -1.15
CA THR A 147 35.11 53.55 -0.09
C THR A 147 34.09 53.43 1.01
N ASP A 148 34.54 52.97 2.19
CA ASP A 148 33.87 52.86 3.47
C ASP A 148 33.42 54.22 4.02
N THR A 149 32.52 54.92 3.35
CA THR A 149 31.80 56.07 3.88
C THR A 149 30.30 55.77 3.76
N GLU A 150 29.71 55.28 4.85
CA GLU A 150 28.29 55.25 5.10
C GLU A 150 27.70 56.68 5.07
N THR A 151 27.51 57.24 3.90
CA THR A 151 26.57 58.34 3.74
C THR A 151 25.19 57.71 3.60
N GLU A 152 24.36 57.80 4.67
CA GLU A 152 22.94 57.47 4.59
C GLU A 152 22.30 58.29 3.46
N THR A 153 22.13 57.68 2.27
CA THR A 153 21.35 58.27 1.19
C THR A 153 19.88 58.28 1.58
N VAL A 154 19.33 59.46 1.76
CA VAL A 154 17.89 59.65 2.07
C VAL A 154 17.09 59.27 0.83
N ALA A 155 16.09 58.41 1.00
CA ALA A 155 15.18 58.04 -0.08
C ALA A 155 14.37 59.30 -0.51
N PRO A 156 14.12 59.49 -1.83
CA PRO A 156 13.32 60.60 -2.31
C PRO A 156 11.88 60.53 -1.81
N THR A 157 11.29 61.70 -1.57
CA THR A 157 9.90 61.87 -1.13
C THR A 157 9.02 62.43 -2.26
N ALA A 158 7.72 62.44 -2.06
CA ALA A 158 6.75 63.07 -2.99
C ALA A 158 7.04 64.56 -3.19
N GLU A 159 7.55 65.29 -2.12
CA GLU A 159 7.93 66.70 -2.20
C GLU A 159 9.15 66.91 -3.08
N ASP A 160 10.11 65.99 -3.06
CA ASP A 160 11.29 66.04 -3.91
C ASP A 160 10.89 65.84 -5.40
N LEU A 161 9.93 64.95 -5.67
CA LEU A 161 9.38 64.72 -7.01
C LEU A 161 8.69 66.00 -7.52
N ASP A 162 7.89 66.69 -6.70
CA ASP A 162 7.23 67.95 -7.07
C ASP A 162 8.26 69.03 -7.36
N THR A 163 9.30 69.12 -6.58
CA THR A 163 10.39 70.08 -6.79
C THR A 163 11.09 69.84 -8.13
N VAL A 164 11.36 68.59 -8.47
CA VAL A 164 12.04 68.21 -9.73
C VAL A 164 11.09 68.44 -10.91
N CYS A 165 9.83 68.05 -10.83
CA CYS A 165 8.85 68.35 -11.88
C CYS A 165 8.75 69.83 -12.15
N GLY A 166 8.72 70.68 -11.11
CA GLY A 166 8.77 72.14 -11.27
C GLY A 166 10.03 72.65 -11.97
N GLN A 167 11.20 72.05 -11.65
CA GLN A 167 12.46 72.40 -12.34
C GLN A 167 12.46 72.02 -13.82
N PHE A 168 11.96 70.87 -14.21
CA PHE A 168 11.79 70.45 -15.60
C PHE A 168 10.81 71.35 -16.36
N ALA A 169 9.72 71.77 -15.72
CA ALA A 169 8.77 72.73 -16.28
C ALA A 169 9.43 74.09 -16.54
N ALA A 170 10.24 74.60 -15.62
CA ALA A 170 10.99 75.82 -15.79
C ALA A 170 12.09 75.69 -16.90
N MET A 171 12.76 74.52 -16.98
CA MET A 171 13.78 74.27 -17.99
C MET A 171 13.19 74.23 -19.42
N SER A 172 11.97 73.76 -19.60
CA SER A 172 11.25 73.71 -20.87
C SER A 172 10.96 75.11 -21.44
N GLN A 173 10.94 76.18 -20.61
CA GLN A 173 10.67 77.55 -20.99
C GLN A 173 11.96 78.34 -21.33
N MET A 174 13.15 77.68 -21.18
CA MET A 174 14.42 78.35 -21.50
C MET A 174 14.72 78.44 -23.00
N PRO A 175 15.20 79.59 -23.50
CA PRO A 175 15.59 79.68 -24.90
C PRO A 175 16.73 78.70 -25.26
N GLY A 176 16.49 77.77 -26.16
CA GLY A 176 17.46 76.82 -26.62
C GLY A 176 17.27 75.37 -26.10
N PHE A 177 16.21 75.06 -25.35
CA PHE A 177 15.83 73.70 -24.95
C PHE A 177 15.44 72.88 -26.17
N SER A 178 16.09 71.73 -26.37
CA SER A 178 15.77 70.78 -27.42
C SER A 178 15.55 69.38 -26.83
N ARG A 179 14.34 68.83 -27.01
CA ARG A 179 14.01 67.44 -26.55
C ARG A 179 14.94 66.40 -27.15
N ASP A 180 15.26 66.53 -28.46
CA ASP A 180 16.11 65.56 -29.14
C ASP A 180 17.56 65.57 -28.63
N ALA A 181 18.07 66.73 -28.16
CA ALA A 181 19.41 66.78 -27.57
C ALA A 181 19.46 66.10 -26.20
N VAL A 182 18.40 66.23 -25.38
CA VAL A 182 18.27 65.55 -24.09
C VAL A 182 18.15 64.03 -24.30
N GLN A 183 17.33 63.62 -25.23
CA GLN A 183 17.12 62.20 -25.57
C GLN A 183 18.41 61.54 -26.15
N GLN A 184 19.15 62.21 -27.01
CA GLN A 184 20.41 61.67 -27.53
C GLN A 184 21.45 61.49 -26.44
N GLN A 185 21.53 62.38 -25.46
CA GLN A 185 22.41 62.24 -24.31
C GLN A 185 21.98 61.11 -23.38
N LEU A 186 20.69 60.95 -23.11
CA LEU A 186 20.11 59.89 -22.29
C LEU A 186 20.32 58.51 -22.92
N THR A 187 20.00 58.35 -24.20
CA THR A 187 20.18 57.10 -24.95
C THR A 187 21.66 56.73 -25.05
N GLY A 188 22.53 57.76 -25.22
CA GLY A 188 23.98 57.54 -25.25
C GLY A 188 24.56 57.15 -23.91
N ALA A 189 24.05 57.65 -22.83
CA ALA A 189 24.48 57.30 -21.47
C ALA A 189 24.04 55.92 -21.08
N ILE A 190 22.77 55.55 -21.32
CA ILE A 190 22.21 54.22 -21.00
C ILE A 190 22.81 53.15 -21.93
N GLY A 191 23.05 53.44 -23.18
CA GLY A 191 23.62 52.48 -24.14
C GLY A 191 25.10 52.12 -23.89
N GLN A 192 25.77 52.82 -22.96
CA GLN A 192 27.12 52.51 -22.50
C GLN A 192 27.14 51.73 -21.17
N LEU A 193 25.97 51.48 -20.56
CA LEU A 193 25.85 50.70 -19.35
C LEU A 193 25.74 49.19 -19.63
N ASP A 194 26.25 48.37 -18.73
CA ASP A 194 26.13 46.93 -18.81
C ASP A 194 24.65 46.51 -18.66
N ASP A 195 24.22 45.45 -19.33
CA ASP A 195 22.84 44.95 -19.30
C ASP A 195 22.33 44.71 -17.86
N THR A 196 23.21 44.36 -16.91
CA THR A 196 22.88 44.17 -15.49
C THR A 196 22.57 45.49 -14.79
N VAL A 197 23.25 46.58 -15.16
CA VAL A 197 22.98 47.93 -14.63
C VAL A 197 21.66 48.47 -15.19
N VAL A 198 21.36 48.21 -16.44
CA VAL A 198 20.08 48.57 -17.08
C VAL A 198 18.90 47.87 -16.42
N GLU A 199 19.03 46.60 -16.06
CA GLU A 199 17.98 45.84 -15.37
C GLU A 199 17.71 46.38 -13.95
N ASN A 200 18.78 46.80 -13.23
CA ASN A 200 18.67 47.49 -11.95
C ASN A 200 17.99 48.87 -12.06
N LEU A 201 18.32 49.59 -13.10
CA LEU A 201 17.67 50.88 -13.36
C LEU A 201 16.19 50.74 -13.68
N LYS A 202 15.77 49.68 -14.35
CA LYS A 202 14.33 49.37 -14.60
C LYS A 202 13.52 49.19 -13.32
N SER A 203 14.12 48.62 -12.25
CA SER A 203 13.46 48.54 -10.96
C SER A 203 13.24 49.93 -10.33
N GLN A 204 14.10 50.91 -10.64
CA GLN A 204 13.95 52.29 -10.15
C GLN A 204 12.83 53.05 -10.88
N ALA A 205 12.48 52.69 -12.12
CA ALA A 205 11.31 53.22 -12.82
C ALA A 205 10.00 52.92 -12.05
N LEU A 206 9.90 51.71 -11.46
CA LEU A 206 8.72 51.36 -10.65
C LEU A 206 8.66 52.20 -9.35
N LEU A 207 9.81 52.58 -8.79
CA LEU A 207 9.86 53.42 -7.59
C LEU A 207 9.36 54.83 -7.87
N LEU A 208 9.58 55.39 -9.08
CA LEU A 208 9.00 56.67 -9.48
C LEU A 208 7.47 56.62 -9.44
N VAL A 209 6.87 55.54 -9.99
CA VAL A 209 5.41 55.37 -9.95
C VAL A 209 4.92 55.26 -8.51
N GLY A 210 5.73 54.67 -7.59
CA GLY A 210 5.47 54.64 -6.16
C GLY A 210 5.41 56.04 -5.53
N LEU A 211 6.40 56.88 -5.85
CA LEU A 211 6.43 58.29 -5.40
C LEU A 211 5.25 59.08 -5.96
N GLU A 212 4.88 58.86 -7.21
CA GLU A 212 3.72 59.51 -7.82
C GLU A 212 2.42 59.11 -7.11
N TYR A 213 2.23 57.84 -6.75
CA TYR A 213 1.07 57.37 -6.00
C TYR A 213 1.08 57.86 -4.55
N GLU A 214 2.27 58.04 -3.95
CA GLU A 214 2.42 58.68 -2.62
C GLU A 214 2.01 60.13 -2.67
N ALA A 215 2.42 60.87 -3.72
CA ALA A 215 2.04 62.25 -3.95
C ALA A 215 0.54 62.41 -4.20
N GLN A 216 -0.11 61.39 -4.78
CA GLN A 216 -1.58 61.36 -4.93
C GLN A 216 -2.29 60.88 -3.65
N GLY A 217 -1.59 60.38 -2.65
CA GLY A 217 -2.16 59.80 -1.43
C GLY A 217 -2.84 58.44 -1.59
N ILE A 218 -2.62 57.72 -2.71
CA ILE A 218 -3.26 56.45 -3.04
C ILE A 218 -2.30 55.24 -2.94
N ALA A 219 -1.02 55.44 -2.62
CA ALA A 219 -0.01 54.37 -2.62
C ALA A 219 -0.40 53.18 -1.75
N HIS A 220 -0.94 53.44 -0.55
CA HIS A 220 -1.40 52.40 0.38
C HIS A 220 -2.57 51.60 -0.20
N ASP A 221 -3.52 52.25 -0.83
CA ASP A 221 -4.68 51.57 -1.41
C ASP A 221 -4.30 50.67 -2.61
N VAL A 222 -3.37 51.11 -3.46
CA VAL A 222 -2.82 50.37 -4.59
C VAL A 222 -2.09 49.14 -4.06
N GLN A 223 -1.22 49.30 -3.08
CA GLN A 223 -0.50 48.18 -2.44
C GLN A 223 -1.45 47.16 -1.84
N MET A 224 -2.41 47.60 -1.02
CA MET A 224 -3.39 46.70 -0.39
C MET A 224 -4.28 46.00 -1.38
N HIS A 225 -4.72 46.67 -2.44
CA HIS A 225 -5.51 46.07 -3.51
C HIS A 225 -4.73 44.93 -4.20
N TYR A 226 -3.44 45.17 -4.51
CA TYR A 226 -2.57 44.15 -5.08
C TYR A 226 -2.40 42.96 -4.17
N LEU A 227 -2.08 43.19 -2.88
CA LEU A 227 -1.91 42.15 -1.89
C LEU A 227 -3.17 41.30 -1.69
N TYR A 228 -4.35 41.93 -1.66
CA TYR A 228 -5.62 41.20 -1.58
C TYR A 228 -5.89 40.39 -2.85
N LYS A 229 -5.59 40.92 -4.03
CA LYS A 229 -5.76 40.21 -5.31
C LYS A 229 -4.85 38.99 -5.37
N VAL A 230 -3.56 39.13 -5.15
CA VAL A 230 -2.58 38.03 -5.24
C VAL A 230 -2.76 37.05 -4.09
N GLY A 231 -3.01 37.55 -2.85
CA GLY A 231 -3.31 36.71 -1.69
C GLY A 231 -4.61 35.90 -1.87
N GLY A 232 -5.63 36.50 -2.48
CA GLY A 232 -6.87 35.79 -2.85
C GLY A 232 -6.65 34.69 -3.89
N GLN A 233 -5.81 34.97 -4.91
CA GLN A 233 -5.41 33.95 -5.91
C GLN A 233 -4.61 32.81 -5.28
N MET A 234 -3.66 33.12 -4.42
CA MET A 234 -2.88 32.13 -3.66
C MET A 234 -3.76 31.27 -2.75
N LEU A 235 -4.74 31.88 -2.06
CA LEU A 235 -5.71 31.18 -1.24
C LEU A 235 -6.60 30.24 -2.09
N ALA A 236 -7.11 30.71 -3.24
CA ALA A 236 -7.90 29.90 -4.16
C ALA A 236 -7.11 28.71 -4.69
N LEU A 237 -5.85 28.92 -5.07
CA LEU A 237 -4.94 27.86 -5.52
C LEU A 237 -4.68 26.83 -4.41
N THR A 238 -4.45 27.29 -3.18
CA THR A 238 -4.27 26.42 -2.01
C THR A 238 -5.52 25.60 -1.72
N LEU A 239 -6.71 26.21 -1.77
CA LEU A 239 -7.98 25.49 -1.58
C LEU A 239 -8.21 24.45 -2.69
N LEU A 240 -7.88 24.78 -3.92
CA LEU A 240 -7.90 23.82 -5.05
C LEU A 240 -6.96 22.65 -4.79
N MET A 241 -5.71 22.92 -4.39
CA MET A 241 -4.72 21.90 -4.04
C MET A 241 -5.23 20.96 -2.94
N VAL A 242 -5.82 21.50 -1.87
CA VAL A 242 -6.39 20.71 -0.77
C VAL A 242 -7.55 19.83 -1.28
N ALA A 243 -8.47 20.38 -2.07
CA ALA A 243 -9.59 19.63 -2.64
C ALA A 243 -9.10 18.46 -3.53
N VAL A 244 -8.12 18.75 -4.39
CA VAL A 244 -7.49 17.73 -5.26
C VAL A 244 -6.77 16.67 -4.44
N SER A 245 -6.00 17.07 -3.41
CA SER A 245 -5.29 16.14 -2.53
C SER A 245 -6.25 15.19 -1.78
N ILE A 246 -7.39 15.71 -1.31
CA ILE A 246 -8.46 14.90 -0.70
C ILE A 246 -9.04 13.92 -1.73
N ALA A 247 -9.34 14.38 -2.95
CA ALA A 247 -9.87 13.53 -4.02
C ALA A 247 -8.89 12.41 -4.40
N VAL A 248 -7.60 12.72 -4.54
CA VAL A 248 -6.53 11.73 -4.78
C VAL A 248 -6.47 10.71 -3.65
N GLY A 249 -6.47 11.18 -2.38
CA GLY A 249 -6.46 10.32 -1.21
C GLY A 249 -7.66 9.37 -1.17
N PHE A 250 -8.85 9.87 -1.45
CA PHE A 250 -10.09 9.10 -1.50
C PHE A 250 -10.06 8.04 -2.61
N LEU A 251 -9.71 8.43 -3.84
CA LEU A 251 -9.65 7.51 -4.99
C LEU A 251 -8.57 6.45 -4.82
N ALA A 252 -7.38 6.82 -4.37
CA ALA A 252 -6.28 5.89 -4.11
C ALA A 252 -6.65 4.86 -3.05
N SER A 253 -7.27 5.29 -1.95
CA SER A 253 -7.73 4.40 -0.88
C SER A 253 -8.84 3.46 -1.36
N ARG A 254 -9.78 3.96 -2.16
CA ARG A 254 -10.87 3.16 -2.75
C ARG A 254 -10.36 2.07 -3.69
N VAL A 255 -9.43 2.41 -4.58
CA VAL A 255 -8.79 1.44 -5.49
C VAL A 255 -8.02 0.38 -4.70
N SER A 256 -7.22 0.81 -3.73
CA SER A 256 -6.44 -0.10 -2.90
C SER A 256 -7.32 -1.05 -2.08
N ALA A 257 -8.41 -0.55 -1.49
CA ALA A 257 -9.38 -1.38 -0.77
C ALA A 257 -10.07 -2.39 -1.70
N ALA A 258 -10.41 -1.99 -2.94
CA ALA A 258 -10.97 -2.89 -3.94
C ALA A 258 -9.97 -4.00 -4.33
N ILE A 259 -8.70 -3.66 -4.56
CA ILE A 259 -7.64 -4.64 -4.82
C ILE A 259 -7.50 -5.61 -3.65
N GLY A 260 -7.50 -5.12 -2.41
CA GLY A 260 -7.42 -5.96 -1.22
C GLY A 260 -8.60 -6.92 -1.09
N ARG A 261 -9.82 -6.44 -1.36
CA ARG A 261 -11.03 -7.28 -1.41
C ARG A 261 -10.91 -8.37 -2.47
N ASP A 262 -10.51 -8.01 -3.68
CA ASP A 262 -10.46 -8.94 -4.81
C ASP A 262 -9.37 -10.00 -4.61
N LEU A 263 -8.20 -9.62 -4.10
CA LEU A 263 -7.14 -10.56 -3.74
C LEU A 263 -7.58 -11.53 -2.63
N ARG A 264 -8.28 -11.05 -1.59
CA ARG A 264 -8.80 -11.93 -0.54
C ARG A 264 -9.80 -12.92 -1.11
N ARG A 265 -10.71 -12.45 -1.97
CA ARG A 265 -11.70 -13.32 -2.62
C ARG A 265 -11.03 -14.37 -3.50
N GLU A 266 -10.08 -13.95 -4.36
CA GLU A 266 -9.37 -14.87 -5.26
C GLU A 266 -8.56 -15.91 -4.46
N THR A 267 -7.79 -15.46 -3.45
CA THR A 267 -6.98 -16.35 -2.60
C THR A 267 -7.84 -17.31 -1.81
N PHE A 268 -8.91 -16.82 -1.17
CA PHE A 268 -9.79 -17.67 -0.38
C PHE A 268 -10.55 -18.66 -1.26
N SER A 269 -11.01 -18.25 -2.44
CA SER A 269 -11.64 -19.13 -3.42
C SER A 269 -10.70 -20.25 -3.86
N SER A 270 -9.41 -19.93 -4.13
CA SER A 270 -8.42 -20.96 -4.47
C SER A 270 -8.22 -21.95 -3.32
N VAL A 271 -8.04 -21.45 -2.09
CA VAL A 271 -7.80 -22.31 -0.92
C VAL A 271 -8.96 -23.26 -0.62
N ILE A 272 -10.21 -22.81 -0.78
CA ILE A 272 -11.39 -23.67 -0.55
C ILE A 272 -11.47 -24.82 -1.56
N HIS A 273 -10.95 -24.62 -2.78
CA HIS A 273 -10.96 -25.64 -3.83
C HIS A 273 -9.67 -26.47 -3.89
N PHE A 274 -8.72 -26.23 -2.99
CA PHE A 274 -7.52 -27.04 -2.91
C PHE A 274 -7.83 -28.48 -2.47
N SER A 275 -7.12 -29.44 -3.03
CA SER A 275 -7.09 -30.80 -2.52
C SER A 275 -6.21 -30.86 -1.24
N HIS A 276 -6.18 -32.01 -0.61
CA HIS A 276 -5.40 -32.21 0.61
C HIS A 276 -3.89 -31.99 0.37
N ALA A 277 -3.40 -32.38 -0.81
CA ALA A 277 -2.01 -32.23 -1.20
C ALA A 277 -1.54 -30.76 -1.25
N GLU A 278 -2.35 -29.84 -1.79
CA GLU A 278 -2.02 -28.42 -1.82
C GLU A 278 -2.07 -27.79 -0.43
N ILE A 279 -3.06 -28.19 0.40
CA ILE A 279 -3.17 -27.68 1.79
C ILE A 279 -1.93 -28.09 2.61
N GLU A 280 -1.41 -29.29 2.44
CA GLU A 280 -0.18 -29.75 3.12
C GLU A 280 1.05 -28.94 2.67
N ASN A 281 1.18 -28.66 1.38
CA ASN A 281 2.29 -27.89 0.83
C ASN A 281 2.39 -26.46 1.40
N PHE A 282 1.25 -25.80 1.65
CA PHE A 282 1.24 -24.39 2.09
C PHE A 282 1.25 -24.20 3.60
N SER A 283 0.93 -25.15 4.40
CA SER A 283 0.59 -25.06 5.83
C SER A 283 -0.53 -24.03 6.15
N THR A 284 -1.37 -24.33 7.11
CA THR A 284 -2.50 -23.44 7.51
C THR A 284 -2.03 -22.07 7.98
N ALA A 285 -0.94 -22.01 8.74
CA ALA A 285 -0.40 -20.75 9.25
C ALA A 285 0.07 -19.82 8.11
N SER A 286 0.70 -20.41 7.07
CA SER A 286 1.14 -19.68 5.89
C SER A 286 -0.05 -19.13 5.09
N LEU A 287 -1.11 -19.93 4.89
CA LEU A 287 -2.32 -19.51 4.19
C LEU A 287 -3.03 -18.36 4.92
N ILE A 288 -3.12 -18.41 6.24
CA ILE A 288 -3.67 -17.32 7.05
C ILE A 288 -2.86 -16.04 6.83
N THR A 289 -1.53 -16.11 6.91
CA THR A 289 -0.67 -14.94 6.72
C THR A 289 -0.81 -14.35 5.32
N ARG A 290 -0.90 -15.19 4.28
CA ARG A 290 -1.08 -14.77 2.88
C ARG A 290 -2.42 -14.10 2.63
N THR A 291 -3.50 -14.56 3.29
CA THR A 291 -4.84 -13.98 3.15
C THR A 291 -5.06 -12.70 3.97
N THR A 292 -4.22 -12.45 4.97
CA THR A 292 -4.32 -11.29 5.87
C THR A 292 -3.17 -10.30 5.66
N ASN A 293 -2.01 -10.56 6.25
CA ASN A 293 -0.89 -9.63 6.33
C ASN A 293 -0.26 -9.32 4.97
N ASP A 294 -0.04 -10.35 4.12
CA ASP A 294 0.57 -10.15 2.81
C ASP A 294 -0.33 -9.29 1.91
N ILE A 295 -1.66 -9.52 1.92
CA ILE A 295 -2.61 -8.70 1.17
C ILE A 295 -2.65 -7.27 1.72
N GLN A 296 -2.62 -7.09 3.05
CA GLN A 296 -2.58 -5.76 3.66
C GLN A 296 -1.32 -4.99 3.26
N GLN A 297 -0.18 -5.66 3.16
CA GLN A 297 1.07 -5.06 2.71
C GLN A 297 1.00 -4.63 1.24
N VAL A 298 0.45 -5.46 0.36
CA VAL A 298 0.19 -5.10 -1.05
C VAL A 298 -0.76 -3.92 -1.13
N GLN A 299 -1.84 -3.92 -0.35
CA GLN A 299 -2.82 -2.84 -0.29
C GLN A 299 -2.17 -1.51 0.12
N PHE A 300 -1.33 -1.51 1.16
CA PHE A 300 -0.62 -0.32 1.64
C PHE A 300 0.30 0.26 0.56
N VAL A 301 1.07 -0.61 -0.11
CA VAL A 301 1.97 -0.16 -1.19
C VAL A 301 1.19 0.34 -2.41
N CYS A 302 0.01 -0.19 -2.73
CA CYS A 302 -0.84 0.34 -3.80
C CYS A 302 -1.26 1.81 -3.51
N VAL A 303 -1.60 2.16 -2.26
CA VAL A 303 -1.88 3.56 -1.88
C VAL A 303 -0.64 4.42 -2.07
N MET A 304 0.54 3.95 -1.62
CA MET A 304 1.80 4.70 -1.76
C MET A 304 2.19 4.90 -3.24
N LEU A 305 2.02 3.86 -4.07
CA LEU A 305 2.27 3.96 -5.51
C LEU A 305 1.41 5.05 -6.17
N LEU A 306 0.13 5.06 -5.87
CA LEU A 306 -0.82 6.01 -6.45
C LEU A 306 -0.62 7.44 -5.94
N ARG A 307 -0.14 7.63 -4.70
CA ARG A 307 -0.01 8.97 -4.09
C ARG A 307 1.40 9.54 -4.18
N MET A 308 2.44 8.71 -3.97
CA MET A 308 3.82 9.20 -3.81
C MET A 308 4.67 8.94 -5.04
N VAL A 309 4.61 7.73 -5.62
CA VAL A 309 5.49 7.36 -6.73
C VAL A 309 5.15 8.12 -8.01
N ALA A 310 3.88 8.45 -8.21
CA ALA A 310 3.49 9.27 -9.35
C ALA A 310 3.73 10.77 -9.09
N TYR A 311 3.50 11.24 -7.87
CA TYR A 311 3.60 12.66 -7.49
C TYR A 311 5.05 13.15 -7.36
N ALA A 312 5.93 12.38 -6.69
CA ALA A 312 7.29 12.82 -6.40
C ALA A 312 8.13 13.15 -7.66
N PRO A 313 8.11 12.33 -8.75
CA PRO A 313 8.83 12.71 -9.96
C PRO A 313 8.29 13.98 -10.62
N ILE A 314 6.97 14.20 -10.60
CA ILE A 314 6.36 15.40 -11.19
C ILE A 314 6.82 16.63 -10.42
N LEU A 315 6.76 16.57 -9.07
CA LEU A 315 7.20 17.66 -8.20
C LEU A 315 8.70 17.92 -8.32
N GLY A 316 9.53 16.87 -8.29
CA GLY A 316 10.98 16.99 -8.38
C GLY A 316 11.46 17.53 -9.73
N ILE A 317 10.95 16.98 -10.84
CA ILE A 317 11.29 17.45 -12.19
C ILE A 317 10.75 18.87 -12.41
N GLY A 318 9.50 19.12 -12.00
CA GLY A 318 8.90 20.45 -12.09
C GLY A 318 9.70 21.51 -11.32
N GLY A 319 10.10 21.22 -10.07
CA GLY A 319 10.95 22.11 -9.28
C GLY A 319 12.30 22.40 -9.96
N VAL A 320 12.97 21.37 -10.50
CA VAL A 320 14.22 21.55 -11.25
C VAL A 320 14.02 22.41 -12.48
N LEU A 321 12.92 22.22 -13.23
CA LEU A 321 12.62 23.02 -14.43
C LEU A 321 12.36 24.49 -14.08
N HIS A 322 11.65 24.80 -12.99
CA HIS A 322 11.45 26.16 -12.50
C HIS A 322 12.77 26.84 -12.14
N VAL A 323 13.65 26.12 -11.42
CA VAL A 323 14.96 26.63 -11.05
C VAL A 323 15.89 26.88 -12.26
N ILE A 324 15.89 25.97 -13.25
CA ILE A 324 16.71 26.16 -14.48
C ILE A 324 16.15 27.30 -15.32
N GLY A 325 14.83 27.52 -15.30
CA GLY A 325 14.17 28.61 -16.01
C GLY A 325 14.42 29.99 -15.41
N SER A 326 14.84 30.08 -14.14
CA SER A 326 15.23 31.35 -13.51
C SER A 326 16.57 31.82 -14.05
N ARG A 327 16.69 33.11 -14.40
CA ARG A 327 17.92 33.74 -14.91
C ARG A 327 18.97 34.04 -13.84
N SER A 328 18.75 33.62 -12.58
CA SER A 328 19.57 34.00 -11.41
C SER A 328 21.01 33.43 -11.40
N GLY A 329 21.37 32.53 -12.33
CA GLY A 329 22.70 31.90 -12.36
C GLY A 329 22.97 30.94 -11.19
N LEU A 330 22.04 30.71 -10.28
CA LEU A 330 22.20 29.88 -9.07
C LEU A 330 21.78 28.41 -9.26
N SER A 331 21.38 28.02 -10.48
CA SER A 331 20.90 26.66 -10.79
C SER A 331 21.92 25.56 -10.45
N TRP A 332 23.24 25.87 -10.47
CA TRP A 332 24.30 24.94 -10.08
C TRP A 332 24.17 24.45 -8.62
N ILE A 333 23.60 25.28 -7.71
CA ILE A 333 23.40 24.93 -6.29
C ILE A 333 22.38 23.79 -6.20
N VAL A 334 21.30 23.84 -6.99
CA VAL A 334 20.29 22.77 -7.02
C VAL A 334 20.84 21.49 -7.66
N VAL A 335 21.69 21.61 -8.69
CA VAL A 335 22.38 20.44 -9.26
C VAL A 335 23.29 19.80 -8.22
N LEU A 336 24.01 20.58 -7.42
CA LEU A 336 24.83 20.09 -6.33
C LEU A 336 23.96 19.40 -5.27
N ASP A 337 22.84 20.01 -4.87
CA ASP A 337 21.88 19.45 -3.91
C ASP A 337 21.37 18.07 -4.36
N VAL A 338 20.86 17.98 -5.60
CA VAL A 338 20.39 16.73 -6.20
C VAL A 338 21.50 15.69 -6.25
N ALA A 339 22.73 16.07 -6.61
CA ALA A 339 23.86 15.16 -6.65
C ALA A 339 24.21 14.61 -5.25
N LEU A 340 24.21 15.45 -4.22
CA LEU A 340 24.43 15.05 -2.83
C LEU A 340 23.34 14.13 -2.32
N LEU A 341 22.07 14.40 -2.64
CA LEU A 341 20.93 13.55 -2.29
C LEU A 341 21.02 12.18 -2.94
N LEU A 342 21.32 12.13 -4.25
CA LEU A 342 21.51 10.86 -4.95
C LEU A 342 22.66 10.06 -4.36
N LEU A 343 23.78 10.70 -4.06
CA LEU A 343 24.94 10.07 -3.42
C LEU A 343 24.58 9.49 -2.05
N LEU A 344 23.85 10.25 -1.23
CA LEU A 344 23.37 9.80 0.07
C LEU A 344 22.46 8.58 -0.05
N ILE A 345 21.49 8.62 -0.98
CA ILE A 345 20.57 7.50 -1.21
C ILE A 345 21.32 6.25 -1.70
N LEU A 346 22.22 6.40 -2.67
CA LEU A 346 23.03 5.29 -3.19
C LEU A 346 23.93 4.70 -2.11
N PHE A 347 24.55 5.54 -1.28
CA PHE A 347 25.35 5.08 -0.13
C PHE A 347 24.51 4.25 0.84
N LEU A 348 23.33 4.76 1.23
CA LEU A 348 22.43 4.05 2.14
C LEU A 348 21.93 2.74 1.55
N MET A 349 21.57 2.73 0.27
CA MET A 349 21.13 1.49 -0.40
C MET A 349 22.24 0.43 -0.41
N ASN A 350 23.48 0.80 -0.70
CA ASN A 350 24.59 -0.13 -0.73
C ASN A 350 25.00 -0.62 0.67
N VAL A 351 24.85 0.20 1.71
CA VAL A 351 25.25 -0.14 3.09
C VAL A 351 24.11 -0.84 3.85
N ALA A 352 22.88 -0.34 3.77
CA ALA A 352 21.75 -0.83 4.56
C ALA A 352 21.08 -2.07 3.95
N MET A 353 20.89 -2.14 2.63
CA MET A 353 20.15 -3.24 1.99
C MET A 353 20.74 -4.63 2.23
N PRO A 354 22.08 -4.86 2.15
CA PRO A 354 22.65 -6.15 2.48
C PRO A 354 22.39 -6.56 3.93
N LYS A 355 22.44 -5.60 4.85
CA LYS A 355 22.19 -5.83 6.28
C LYS A 355 20.74 -6.16 6.58
N PHE A 356 19.78 -5.60 5.84
CA PHE A 356 18.37 -5.97 5.94
C PHE A 356 18.12 -7.46 5.59
N LYS A 357 18.81 -7.99 4.59
CA LYS A 357 18.74 -9.42 4.26
C LYS A 357 19.28 -10.29 5.39
N ILE A 358 20.46 -9.94 5.94
CA ILE A 358 21.06 -10.65 7.07
C ILE A 358 20.14 -10.56 8.30
N MET A 359 19.55 -9.41 8.59
CA MET A 359 18.61 -9.22 9.69
C MET A 359 17.43 -10.19 9.58
N GLN A 360 16.85 -10.37 8.38
CA GLN A 360 15.75 -11.31 8.18
C GLN A 360 16.17 -12.76 8.54
N THR A 361 17.34 -13.21 8.08
CA THR A 361 17.85 -14.55 8.44
C THR A 361 18.07 -14.71 9.95
N LEU A 362 18.51 -13.63 10.64
CA LEU A 362 18.70 -13.67 12.10
C LEU A 362 17.37 -13.69 12.85
N VAL A 363 16.35 -12.99 12.35
CA VAL A 363 14.97 -13.06 12.88
C VAL A 363 14.42 -14.48 12.72
N ASP A 364 14.59 -15.10 11.56
CA ASP A 364 14.14 -16.48 11.32
C ASP A 364 14.84 -17.47 12.26
N ARG A 365 16.16 -17.29 12.50
CA ARG A 365 16.92 -18.08 13.47
C ARG A 365 16.41 -17.89 14.91
N LEU A 366 16.13 -16.63 15.32
CA LEU A 366 15.57 -16.35 16.64
C LEU A 366 14.20 -17.01 16.82
N ASN A 367 13.33 -16.92 15.80
CA ASN A 367 12.03 -17.54 15.78
C ASN A 367 12.12 -19.07 15.86
N LEU A 368 13.09 -19.68 15.18
CA LEU A 368 13.33 -21.12 15.25
C LEU A 368 13.69 -21.55 16.68
N VAL A 369 14.68 -20.88 17.29
CA VAL A 369 15.11 -21.15 18.68
C VAL A 369 13.94 -20.97 19.66
N SER A 370 13.19 -19.87 19.52
CA SER A 370 12.01 -19.61 20.36
C SER A 370 10.95 -20.69 20.23
N ARG A 371 10.65 -21.14 19.01
CA ARG A 371 9.67 -22.20 18.74
C ARG A 371 10.11 -23.53 19.33
N GLU A 372 11.37 -23.90 19.17
CA GLU A 372 11.92 -25.14 19.76
C GLU A 372 11.79 -25.13 21.29
N ILE A 373 12.18 -24.03 21.95
CA ILE A 373 12.09 -23.88 23.40
C ILE A 373 10.63 -23.96 23.88
N LEU A 374 9.72 -23.21 23.24
CA LEU A 374 8.31 -23.16 23.61
C LEU A 374 7.59 -24.50 23.41
N THR A 375 7.90 -25.19 22.30
CA THR A 375 7.34 -26.51 22.02
C THR A 375 7.92 -27.57 22.99
N GLY A 376 9.22 -27.43 23.31
CA GLY A 376 9.94 -28.33 24.21
C GLY A 376 10.01 -27.87 25.67
N ILE A 377 9.14 -26.94 26.13
CA ILE A 377 9.27 -26.36 27.47
C ILE A 377 9.19 -27.39 28.61
N MET A 378 8.39 -28.44 28.44
CA MET A 378 8.29 -29.52 29.45
C MET A 378 9.59 -30.34 29.55
N PRO A 379 10.20 -30.84 28.45
CA PRO A 379 11.54 -31.41 28.48
C PRO A 379 12.61 -30.50 29.06
N VAL A 380 12.64 -29.21 28.64
CA VAL A 380 13.60 -28.21 29.16
C VAL A 380 13.53 -28.14 30.68
N ARG A 381 12.33 -28.06 31.26
CA ARG A 381 12.11 -28.04 32.70
C ARG A 381 12.41 -29.38 33.37
N ALA A 382 12.00 -30.50 32.75
CA ALA A 382 12.21 -31.84 33.32
C ALA A 382 13.71 -32.21 33.42
N PHE A 383 14.53 -31.69 32.50
CA PHE A 383 15.97 -31.91 32.49
C PHE A 383 16.80 -30.77 33.09
N SER A 384 16.14 -29.74 33.67
CA SER A 384 16.76 -28.54 34.28
C SER A 384 17.77 -27.86 33.31
N ARG A 385 17.37 -27.68 32.06
CA ARG A 385 18.22 -27.09 30.99
C ARG A 385 17.84 -25.65 30.65
N GLU A 386 17.11 -24.96 31.53
CA GLU A 386 16.66 -23.57 31.33
C GLU A 386 17.85 -22.64 31.02
N GLN A 387 18.90 -22.70 31.81
CA GLN A 387 20.09 -21.85 31.63
C GLN A 387 20.82 -22.09 30.30
N PHE A 388 20.83 -23.32 29.82
CA PHE A 388 21.41 -23.64 28.51
C PHE A 388 20.59 -23.03 27.37
N GLU A 389 19.28 -23.15 27.44
CA GLU A 389 18.38 -22.60 26.41
C GLU A 389 18.33 -21.07 26.46
N GLU A 390 18.41 -20.45 27.65
CA GLU A 390 18.55 -19.00 27.81
C GLU A 390 19.83 -18.48 27.13
N GLN A 391 20.98 -19.16 27.32
CA GLN A 391 22.24 -18.80 26.65
C GLN A 391 22.14 -18.95 25.12
N ARG A 392 21.47 -20.00 24.65
CA ARG A 392 21.26 -20.26 23.23
C ARG A 392 20.38 -19.15 22.60
N PHE A 393 19.30 -18.76 23.29
CA PHE A 393 18.43 -17.66 22.89
C PHE A 393 19.18 -16.33 22.94
N ASP A 394 19.90 -16.03 24.03
CA ASP A 394 20.65 -14.78 24.19
C ASP A 394 21.71 -14.60 23.10
N LYS A 395 22.37 -15.66 22.67
CA LYS A 395 23.32 -15.62 21.55
C LYS A 395 22.62 -15.21 20.25
N ALA A 396 21.49 -15.85 19.92
CA ALA A 396 20.72 -15.51 18.72
C ALA A 396 20.17 -14.07 18.79
N ASN A 397 19.74 -13.65 19.97
CA ASN A 397 19.23 -12.29 20.23
C ASN A 397 20.35 -11.22 20.10
N LYS A 398 21.54 -11.48 20.61
CA LYS A 398 22.70 -10.57 20.47
C LYS A 398 23.16 -10.44 19.02
N ASP A 399 23.18 -11.54 18.26
CA ASP A 399 23.52 -11.51 16.82
C ASP A 399 22.51 -10.61 16.06
N LEU A 400 21.21 -10.77 16.34
CA LEU A 400 20.14 -9.95 15.78
C LEU A 400 20.28 -8.48 16.21
N MET A 401 20.45 -8.24 17.52
CA MET A 401 20.61 -6.89 18.08
C MET A 401 21.76 -6.12 17.43
N GLY A 402 22.93 -6.76 17.24
CA GLY A 402 24.10 -6.14 16.62
C GLY A 402 23.81 -5.69 15.18
N THR A 403 23.16 -6.53 14.39
CA THR A 403 22.78 -6.19 13.00
C THR A 403 21.69 -5.12 12.95
N GLN A 404 20.69 -5.23 13.81
CA GLN A 404 19.58 -4.27 13.89
C GLN A 404 20.05 -2.90 14.36
N LEU A 405 20.97 -2.85 15.33
CA LEU A 405 21.56 -1.60 15.82
C LEU A 405 22.33 -0.88 14.71
N PHE A 406 23.14 -1.61 13.94
CA PHE A 406 23.86 -1.05 12.80
C PHE A 406 22.88 -0.49 11.75
N THR A 407 21.89 -1.28 11.37
CA THR A 407 20.90 -0.89 10.37
C THR A 407 20.08 0.35 10.82
N ASN A 408 19.64 0.34 12.08
CA ASN A 408 18.88 1.46 12.65
C ASN A 408 19.75 2.73 12.74
N ARG A 409 21.03 2.64 13.14
CA ARG A 409 21.95 3.77 13.15
C ARG A 409 22.13 4.36 11.75
N ALA A 410 22.31 3.51 10.74
CA ALA A 410 22.41 3.98 9.35
C ALA A 410 21.14 4.68 8.88
N MET A 411 19.96 4.15 9.21
CA MET A 411 18.67 4.75 8.83
C MET A 411 18.38 6.06 9.60
N VAL A 412 18.68 6.09 10.90
CA VAL A 412 18.48 7.31 11.71
C VAL A 412 19.43 8.43 11.26
N ALA A 413 20.66 8.10 10.85
CA ALA A 413 21.62 9.08 10.33
C ALA A 413 21.15 9.76 9.03
N MET A 414 20.24 9.14 8.28
CA MET A 414 19.71 9.71 7.03
C MET A 414 19.06 11.07 7.25
N MET A 415 18.20 11.22 8.27
CA MET A 415 17.50 12.48 8.53
C MET A 415 18.45 13.65 8.86
N PRO A 416 19.42 13.52 9.79
CA PRO A 416 20.42 14.56 10.01
C PRO A 416 21.22 14.95 8.77
N PHE A 417 21.63 13.96 7.94
CA PHE A 417 22.35 14.27 6.71
C PHE A 417 21.47 14.99 5.69
N MET A 418 20.22 14.59 5.52
CA MET A 418 19.28 15.31 4.66
C MET A 418 19.02 16.74 5.17
N THR A 419 18.85 16.92 6.48
CA THR A 419 18.68 18.25 7.09
C THR A 419 19.95 19.10 6.89
N LEU A 420 21.14 18.50 7.01
CA LEU A 420 22.40 19.19 6.75
C LEU A 420 22.50 19.64 5.28
N ILE A 421 22.17 18.76 4.32
CA ILE A 421 22.15 19.11 2.90
C ILE A 421 21.15 20.25 2.66
N MET A 422 19.92 20.12 3.11
CA MET A 422 18.85 21.11 2.93
C MET A 422 19.23 22.49 3.51
N ASN A 423 19.69 22.54 4.78
CA ASN A 423 20.08 23.80 5.41
C ASN A 423 21.38 24.36 4.83
N GLY A 424 22.33 23.48 4.47
CA GLY A 424 23.56 23.88 3.79
C GLY A 424 23.27 24.49 2.41
N THR A 425 22.38 23.88 1.65
CA THR A 425 21.93 24.42 0.35
C THR A 425 21.19 25.75 0.53
N SER A 426 20.31 25.86 1.54
CA SER A 426 19.64 27.13 1.87
C SER A 426 20.64 28.22 2.23
N LEU A 427 21.68 27.90 3.01
CA LEU A 427 22.75 28.86 3.33
C LEU A 427 23.53 29.32 2.09
N LEU A 428 23.83 28.37 1.17
CA LEU A 428 24.48 28.72 -0.11
C LEU A 428 23.58 29.63 -0.95
N ILE A 429 22.28 29.34 -1.02
CA ILE A 429 21.30 30.18 -1.75
C ILE A 429 21.28 31.58 -1.15
N VAL A 430 21.23 31.74 0.16
CA VAL A 430 21.24 33.04 0.83
C VAL A 430 22.56 33.78 0.57
N TRP A 431 23.72 33.10 0.67
CA TRP A 431 25.02 33.69 0.47
C TRP A 431 25.25 34.18 -0.98
N PHE A 432 24.97 33.31 -1.95
CA PHE A 432 25.15 33.66 -3.38
C PHE A 432 23.99 34.50 -3.90
N GLY A 433 22.76 34.26 -3.38
CA GLY A 433 21.58 35.07 -3.69
C GLY A 433 21.72 36.51 -3.21
N GLY A 434 22.29 36.72 -1.99
CA GLY A 434 22.62 38.06 -1.49
C GLY A 434 23.58 38.80 -2.42
N LYS A 435 24.64 38.13 -2.91
CA LYS A 435 25.52 38.73 -3.92
C LYS A 435 24.83 38.98 -5.27
N ALA A 436 23.91 38.13 -5.67
CA ALA A 436 23.12 38.34 -6.89
C ALA A 436 22.15 39.53 -6.71
N MET A 437 21.62 39.73 -5.51
CA MET A 437 20.80 40.91 -5.18
C MET A 437 21.62 42.21 -5.20
N ASP A 438 22.84 42.19 -4.64
CA ASP A 438 23.76 43.34 -4.72
C ASP A 438 24.08 43.70 -6.19
N ASN A 439 24.20 42.71 -7.04
CA ASN A 439 24.41 42.88 -8.49
C ASN A 439 23.10 43.15 -9.26
N GLY A 440 21.93 43.17 -8.58
CA GLY A 440 20.63 43.42 -9.18
C GLY A 440 20.08 42.32 -10.09
N THR A 441 20.67 41.13 -10.08
CA THR A 441 20.25 39.99 -10.91
C THR A 441 19.23 39.10 -10.23
N MET A 442 18.82 39.38 -8.99
CA MET A 442 17.84 38.60 -8.20
C MET A 442 17.09 39.49 -7.22
N GLN A 443 15.80 39.21 -7.01
CA GLN A 443 15.00 39.88 -5.98
C GLN A 443 14.82 38.98 -4.73
N VAL A 444 14.39 39.58 -3.60
CA VAL A 444 14.24 38.85 -2.32
C VAL A 444 13.19 37.74 -2.44
N GLY A 445 12.07 38.02 -3.09
CA GLY A 445 11.00 37.02 -3.28
C GLY A 445 11.42 35.88 -4.18
N GLU A 446 12.21 36.16 -5.23
CA GLU A 446 12.81 35.11 -6.07
C GLU A 446 13.74 34.21 -5.24
N MET A 447 14.54 34.76 -4.34
CA MET A 447 15.40 33.98 -3.44
C MET A 447 14.57 33.08 -2.51
N ILE A 448 13.47 33.58 -1.96
CA ILE A 448 12.54 32.80 -1.13
C ILE A 448 11.89 31.68 -1.96
N ALA A 449 11.45 31.98 -3.18
CA ALA A 449 10.89 30.98 -4.08
C ALA A 449 11.93 29.90 -4.42
N PHE A 450 13.17 30.26 -4.66
CA PHE A 450 14.28 29.36 -4.95
C PHE A 450 14.57 28.40 -3.78
N ILE A 451 14.58 28.90 -2.54
CA ILE A 451 14.69 28.07 -1.33
C ILE A 451 13.53 27.10 -1.24
N THR A 452 12.31 27.57 -1.53
CA THR A 452 11.10 26.74 -1.45
C THR A 452 11.10 25.63 -2.49
N TYR A 453 11.49 25.92 -3.75
CA TYR A 453 11.67 24.90 -4.80
C TYR A 453 12.72 23.86 -4.41
N THR A 454 13.85 24.28 -3.84
CA THR A 454 14.88 23.36 -3.36
C THR A 454 14.33 22.44 -2.27
N MET A 455 13.57 22.97 -1.31
CA MET A 455 12.89 22.14 -0.30
C MET A 455 11.91 21.12 -0.92
N GLN A 456 11.13 21.53 -1.93
CA GLN A 456 10.20 20.63 -2.63
C GLN A 456 10.95 19.51 -3.38
N ILE A 457 12.08 19.81 -4.00
CA ILE A 457 12.95 18.84 -4.65
C ILE A 457 13.48 17.84 -3.62
N VAL A 458 14.05 18.30 -2.51
CA VAL A 458 14.53 17.41 -1.42
C VAL A 458 13.43 16.49 -0.90
N MET A 459 12.22 17.04 -0.66
CA MET A 459 11.07 16.26 -0.21
C MET A 459 10.62 15.22 -1.22
N SER A 460 10.70 15.53 -2.53
CA SER A 460 10.38 14.56 -3.60
C SER A 460 11.34 13.36 -3.58
N PHE A 461 12.65 13.60 -3.39
CA PHE A 461 13.63 12.54 -3.24
C PHE A 461 13.43 11.71 -1.98
N LEU A 462 13.05 12.35 -0.86
CA LEU A 462 12.72 11.64 0.38
C LEU A 462 11.54 10.69 0.19
N MET A 463 10.48 11.14 -0.50
CA MET A 463 9.32 10.30 -0.84
C MET A 463 9.73 9.09 -1.68
N LEU A 464 10.56 9.28 -2.70
CA LEU A 464 11.07 8.19 -3.54
C LEU A 464 11.92 7.21 -2.76
N ALA A 465 12.79 7.69 -1.87
CA ALA A 465 13.62 6.85 -1.00
C ALA A 465 12.77 5.97 -0.07
N MET A 466 11.72 6.53 0.54
CA MET A 466 10.79 5.78 1.40
C MET A 466 10.09 4.65 0.63
N VAL A 467 9.63 4.94 -0.58
CA VAL A 467 8.98 3.95 -1.44
C VAL A 467 9.96 2.85 -1.87
N ALA A 468 11.20 3.20 -2.20
CA ALA A 468 12.23 2.23 -2.61
C ALA A 468 12.51 1.16 -1.54
N VAL A 469 12.39 1.50 -0.25
CA VAL A 469 12.52 0.55 0.87
C VAL A 469 11.29 -0.37 1.02
N MET A 470 10.10 0.15 0.78
CA MET A 470 8.84 -0.60 0.99
C MET A 470 8.48 -1.53 -0.18
N LEU A 471 8.85 -1.14 -1.38
CA LEU A 471 8.46 -1.81 -2.62
C LEU A 471 8.93 -3.27 -2.75
N PRO A 472 10.18 -3.65 -2.38
CA PRO A 472 10.63 -5.05 -2.41
C PRO A 472 9.82 -5.96 -1.49
N ARG A 473 9.44 -5.49 -0.31
CA ARG A 473 8.64 -6.28 0.65
C ARG A 473 7.25 -6.61 0.09
N ALA A 474 6.59 -5.62 -0.49
CA ALA A 474 5.30 -5.84 -1.15
C ALA A 474 5.43 -6.75 -2.39
N GLY A 475 6.57 -6.70 -3.08
CA GLY A 475 6.88 -7.62 -4.17
C GLY A 475 6.88 -9.07 -3.72
N VAL A 476 7.57 -9.39 -2.61
CA VAL A 476 7.58 -10.74 -2.02
C VAL A 476 6.19 -11.16 -1.56
N ALA A 477 5.45 -10.27 -0.88
CA ALA A 477 4.07 -10.55 -0.46
C ALA A 477 3.16 -10.86 -1.67
N ALA A 478 3.27 -10.08 -2.75
CA ALA A 478 2.52 -10.30 -3.98
C ALA A 478 2.89 -11.63 -4.67
N ASP A 479 4.17 -12.04 -4.62
CA ASP A 479 4.62 -13.32 -5.16
C ASP A 479 4.04 -14.49 -4.38
N ARG A 480 4.00 -14.41 -3.05
CA ARG A 480 3.40 -15.42 -2.17
C ARG A 480 1.89 -15.56 -2.36
N ILE A 481 1.18 -14.44 -2.57
CA ILE A 481 -0.26 -14.45 -2.87
C ILE A 481 -0.51 -15.07 -4.25
N ASP A 482 0.27 -14.67 -5.26
CA ASP A 482 0.11 -15.16 -6.63
C ASP A 482 0.43 -16.65 -6.75
N GLU A 483 1.36 -17.15 -5.93
CA GLU A 483 1.63 -18.59 -5.82
C GLU A 483 0.36 -19.36 -5.42
N VAL A 484 -0.38 -18.91 -4.41
CA VAL A 484 -1.64 -19.54 -4.00
C VAL A 484 -2.70 -19.44 -5.11
N ILE A 485 -2.87 -18.25 -5.71
CA ILE A 485 -3.89 -18.05 -6.76
C ILE A 485 -3.60 -18.88 -8.02
N ARG A 486 -2.32 -19.09 -8.36
CA ARG A 486 -1.93 -19.86 -9.55
C ARG A 486 -1.85 -21.34 -9.34
N THR A 487 -1.75 -21.80 -8.10
CA THR A 487 -1.75 -23.22 -7.79
C THR A 487 -3.13 -23.78 -8.17
N LYS A 488 -3.12 -24.71 -9.09
CA LYS A 488 -4.32 -25.43 -9.49
C LYS A 488 -4.50 -26.63 -8.58
N ALA A 489 -5.73 -26.87 -8.13
CA ALA A 489 -6.06 -28.09 -7.43
C ALA A 489 -5.72 -29.29 -8.33
N THR A 490 -5.10 -30.32 -7.75
CA THR A 490 -4.81 -31.58 -8.46
C THR A 490 -6.09 -32.35 -8.72
N ILE A 491 -7.09 -32.21 -7.84
CA ILE A 491 -8.39 -32.84 -7.95
C ILE A 491 -9.40 -31.80 -8.42
N HIS A 492 -10.05 -32.06 -9.52
CA HIS A 492 -11.09 -31.22 -10.10
C HIS A 492 -12.25 -32.09 -10.57
N ASP A 493 -13.41 -31.49 -10.74
CA ASP A 493 -14.57 -32.18 -11.26
C ASP A 493 -14.32 -32.65 -12.70
N PRO A 494 -14.85 -33.81 -13.08
CA PRO A 494 -14.74 -34.34 -14.43
C PRO A 494 -15.49 -33.44 -15.43
N ASP A 495 -15.06 -33.52 -16.71
CA ASP A 495 -15.77 -32.87 -17.80
C ASP A 495 -17.21 -33.43 -17.96
N GLU A 496 -18.09 -32.68 -18.63
CA GLU A 496 -19.50 -33.09 -18.77
C GLU A 496 -19.70 -34.46 -19.42
N ALA A 497 -18.82 -34.84 -20.33
CA ALA A 497 -18.85 -36.13 -21.00
C ALA A 497 -18.55 -37.27 -20.04
N ASP A 498 -17.54 -37.12 -19.20
CA ASP A 498 -17.10 -38.13 -18.23
C ASP A 498 -18.07 -38.22 -17.04
N ALA A 499 -18.69 -37.08 -16.65
CA ALA A 499 -19.66 -37.01 -15.57
C ALA A 499 -21.06 -37.58 -15.97
N LYS A 500 -21.29 -37.92 -17.23
CA LYS A 500 -22.61 -38.31 -17.74
C LYS A 500 -23.20 -39.52 -17.02
N ALA A 501 -22.41 -40.57 -16.82
CA ALA A 501 -22.84 -41.77 -16.14
C ALA A 501 -23.29 -41.48 -14.69
N ALA A 502 -22.55 -40.67 -13.97
CA ALA A 502 -22.88 -40.27 -12.59
C ALA A 502 -24.14 -39.38 -12.53
N LYS A 503 -24.29 -38.43 -13.45
CA LYS A 503 -25.46 -37.55 -13.53
C LYS A 503 -26.76 -38.27 -13.90
N GLU A 504 -26.70 -39.34 -14.72
CA GLU A 504 -27.82 -40.14 -15.13
C GLU A 504 -28.22 -41.20 -14.07
N HIS A 505 -27.31 -41.55 -13.15
CA HIS A 505 -27.57 -42.53 -12.10
C HIS A 505 -28.45 -41.94 -11.00
N LYS A 506 -29.66 -42.49 -10.80
CA LYS A 506 -30.67 -41.94 -9.87
C LYS A 506 -30.85 -42.75 -8.57
N ASN A 507 -30.48 -44.03 -8.58
CA ASN A 507 -30.75 -44.95 -7.46
C ASN A 507 -29.45 -45.42 -6.80
N TRP A 508 -28.79 -44.56 -6.09
CA TRP A 508 -27.57 -44.86 -5.38
C TRP A 508 -27.82 -45.85 -4.23
N GLN A 509 -27.16 -46.99 -4.31
CA GLN A 509 -27.20 -48.06 -3.27
C GLN A 509 -26.06 -47.82 -2.26
N GLY A 510 -24.92 -47.32 -2.72
CA GLY A 510 -23.74 -47.08 -1.91
C GLY A 510 -22.77 -48.27 -1.87
N VAL A 511 -22.73 -49.10 -2.88
CA VAL A 511 -21.74 -50.16 -3.01
C VAL A 511 -20.38 -49.52 -3.30
N VAL A 512 -19.35 -49.77 -2.46
CA VAL A 512 -18.00 -49.28 -2.67
C VAL A 512 -17.08 -50.43 -3.07
N GLU A 513 -16.36 -50.25 -4.18
CA GLU A 513 -15.46 -51.30 -4.69
C GLU A 513 -14.07 -50.72 -4.95
N PHE A 514 -13.06 -51.44 -4.56
CA PHE A 514 -11.65 -51.18 -4.85
C PHE A 514 -11.16 -52.25 -5.83
N HIS A 515 -10.66 -51.83 -6.99
CA HIS A 515 -10.18 -52.68 -8.07
C HIS A 515 -8.67 -52.46 -8.24
N ASP A 516 -7.88 -53.35 -7.69
CA ASP A 516 -6.40 -53.35 -7.79
C ASP A 516 -5.75 -51.97 -7.48
N VAL A 517 -6.20 -51.34 -6.40
CA VAL A 517 -5.87 -49.97 -6.06
C VAL A 517 -4.47 -49.86 -5.48
N SER A 518 -3.65 -49.00 -6.09
CA SER A 518 -2.37 -48.56 -5.56
C SER A 518 -2.38 -47.05 -5.38
N PHE A 519 -1.69 -46.58 -4.34
CA PHE A 519 -1.61 -45.14 -4.06
C PHE A 519 -0.24 -44.76 -3.51
N ARG A 520 0.30 -43.65 -4.06
CA ARG A 520 1.55 -43.02 -3.62
C ARG A 520 1.29 -41.55 -3.33
N PHE A 521 1.80 -41.04 -2.17
CA PHE A 521 1.75 -39.63 -1.88
C PHE A 521 2.63 -38.82 -2.83
N PRO A 522 2.25 -37.58 -3.20
CA PRO A 522 3.10 -36.71 -4.02
C PRO A 522 4.49 -36.54 -3.41
N GLY A 523 5.53 -36.85 -4.18
CA GLY A 523 6.92 -36.74 -3.72
C GLY A 523 7.44 -37.87 -2.85
N ALA A 524 6.66 -38.94 -2.59
CA ALA A 524 7.13 -40.13 -1.89
C ALA A 524 7.85 -41.10 -2.83
N ASP A 525 8.82 -41.83 -2.32
CA ASP A 525 9.60 -42.83 -3.08
C ASP A 525 8.91 -44.20 -3.20
N SER A 526 7.97 -44.51 -2.29
CA SER A 526 7.27 -45.78 -2.22
C SER A 526 5.77 -45.61 -2.17
N ASP A 527 5.05 -46.65 -2.56
CA ASP A 527 3.59 -46.70 -2.47
C ASP A 527 3.14 -46.83 -1.01
N ALA A 528 2.12 -46.08 -0.64
CA ALA A 528 1.48 -46.14 0.67
C ALA A 528 0.39 -47.24 0.71
N LEU A 529 -0.14 -47.62 -0.45
CA LEU A 529 -1.08 -48.74 -0.64
C LEU A 529 -0.70 -49.46 -1.93
N GLU A 530 -0.73 -50.80 -1.92
CA GLU A 530 -0.37 -51.64 -3.04
C GLU A 530 -1.44 -52.71 -3.28
N HIS A 531 -1.99 -52.75 -4.50
CA HIS A 531 -2.86 -53.83 -5.02
C HIS A 531 -4.06 -54.18 -4.12
N ILE A 532 -4.76 -53.19 -3.58
CA ILE A 532 -5.91 -53.36 -2.70
C ILE A 532 -7.18 -53.66 -3.51
N SER A 533 -7.84 -54.76 -3.19
CA SER A 533 -9.11 -55.15 -3.84
C SER A 533 -10.13 -55.68 -2.81
N PHE A 534 -11.26 -54.99 -2.71
CA PHE A 534 -12.39 -55.43 -1.88
C PHE A 534 -13.69 -54.77 -2.32
N THR A 535 -14.82 -55.27 -1.79
CA THR A 535 -16.16 -54.70 -1.99
C THR A 535 -16.82 -54.51 -0.62
N ALA A 536 -17.35 -53.31 -0.34
CA ALA A 536 -18.20 -53.01 0.81
C ALA A 536 -19.63 -52.77 0.34
N LYS A 537 -20.61 -53.42 0.98
CA LYS A 537 -22.03 -53.48 0.53
C LYS A 537 -22.97 -52.78 1.51
N PRO A 538 -24.11 -52.26 1.04
CA PRO A 538 -25.18 -51.75 1.90
C PRO A 538 -25.67 -52.81 2.91
N GLY A 539 -25.94 -52.36 4.14
CA GLY A 539 -26.35 -53.25 5.25
C GLY A 539 -25.18 -53.99 5.89
N GLU A 540 -23.96 -53.88 5.35
CA GLU A 540 -22.77 -54.54 5.88
C GLU A 540 -21.81 -53.52 6.50
N THR A 541 -21.13 -53.97 7.55
CA THR A 541 -20.01 -53.23 8.16
C THR A 541 -18.70 -53.83 7.69
N THR A 542 -17.90 -53.04 6.96
CA THR A 542 -16.51 -53.37 6.59
C THR A 542 -15.58 -52.68 7.54
N ALA A 543 -14.78 -53.42 8.29
CA ALA A 543 -13.79 -52.87 9.23
C ALA A 543 -12.39 -52.97 8.64
N ILE A 544 -11.55 -51.94 8.88
CA ILE A 544 -10.15 -51.89 8.46
C ILE A 544 -9.29 -51.87 9.71
N ILE A 545 -8.39 -52.86 9.85
CA ILE A 545 -7.48 -52.97 10.99
C ILE A 545 -6.05 -53.19 10.52
N GLY A 546 -5.07 -52.93 11.35
CA GLY A 546 -3.63 -53.13 11.07
C GLY A 546 -2.75 -52.26 11.96
N SER A 547 -1.45 -52.40 11.80
CA SER A 547 -0.43 -51.64 12.55
C SER A 547 -0.55 -50.14 12.34
N THR A 548 0.05 -49.34 13.24
CA THR A 548 0.11 -47.89 13.07
C THR A 548 0.96 -47.54 11.83
N GLY A 549 0.45 -46.68 10.94
CA GLY A 549 1.16 -46.32 9.71
C GLY A 549 0.97 -47.23 8.50
N CYS A 550 0.23 -48.37 8.61
CA CYS A 550 0.00 -49.31 7.50
C CYS A 550 -0.97 -48.79 6.40
N GLY A 551 -1.44 -47.53 6.42
CA GLY A 551 -2.25 -46.95 5.34
C GLY A 551 -3.77 -46.95 5.55
N LYS A 552 -4.32 -47.28 6.75
CA LYS A 552 -5.78 -47.37 7.02
C LYS A 552 -6.53 -46.08 6.68
N SER A 553 -6.11 -44.94 7.23
CA SER A 553 -6.74 -43.64 6.97
C SER A 553 -6.55 -43.20 5.52
N THR A 554 -5.40 -43.54 4.92
CA THR A 554 -5.13 -43.32 3.50
C THR A 554 -6.14 -44.06 2.61
N LEU A 555 -6.41 -45.33 2.89
CA LEU A 555 -7.39 -46.13 2.18
C LEU A 555 -8.79 -45.53 2.27
N LEU A 556 -9.20 -45.12 3.50
CA LEU A 556 -10.49 -44.46 3.74
C LEU A 556 -10.62 -43.13 2.97
N ASN A 557 -9.55 -42.34 2.88
CA ASN A 557 -9.52 -41.02 2.25
C ASN A 557 -9.57 -41.07 0.70
N LEU A 558 -9.36 -42.22 0.09
CA LEU A 558 -9.57 -42.44 -1.36
C LEU A 558 -11.05 -42.48 -1.74
N ILE A 559 -11.95 -42.89 -0.84
CA ILE A 559 -13.40 -42.98 -1.11
C ILE A 559 -14.01 -41.59 -1.33
N PRO A 560 -13.81 -40.58 -0.45
CA PRO A 560 -14.28 -39.22 -0.70
C PRO A 560 -13.46 -38.48 -1.76
N ARG A 561 -12.51 -39.16 -2.41
CA ARG A 561 -11.63 -38.57 -3.41
C ARG A 561 -10.84 -37.38 -2.85
N PHE A 562 -10.30 -37.49 -1.61
CA PHE A 562 -9.33 -36.49 -1.09
C PHE A 562 -7.96 -36.63 -1.77
N TYR A 563 -7.73 -37.80 -2.38
CA TYR A 563 -6.61 -38.13 -3.25
C TYR A 563 -7.13 -39.01 -4.39
N ASP A 564 -6.57 -38.88 -5.59
CA ASP A 564 -6.80 -39.83 -6.70
C ASP A 564 -5.80 -40.97 -6.59
N VAL A 565 -6.25 -42.16 -6.94
CA VAL A 565 -5.40 -43.37 -6.95
C VAL A 565 -4.30 -43.27 -8.02
N THR A 566 -3.12 -43.85 -7.74
CA THR A 566 -2.01 -43.90 -8.71
C THR A 566 -2.12 -45.13 -9.64
N GLY A 567 -2.83 -46.18 -9.22
CA GLY A 567 -3.14 -47.37 -10.00
C GLY A 567 -4.51 -47.94 -9.63
N GLY A 568 -5.17 -48.62 -10.53
CA GLY A 568 -6.50 -49.17 -10.30
C GLY A 568 -7.62 -48.13 -10.28
N SER A 569 -8.73 -48.48 -9.64
CA SER A 569 -9.91 -47.61 -9.52
C SER A 569 -10.69 -47.86 -8.23
N VAL A 570 -11.30 -46.79 -7.72
CA VAL A 570 -12.33 -46.86 -6.66
C VAL A 570 -13.66 -46.50 -7.29
N THR A 571 -14.65 -47.34 -7.10
CA THR A 571 -15.99 -47.13 -7.69
C THR A 571 -17.06 -47.06 -6.60
N VAL A 572 -18.11 -46.27 -6.87
CA VAL A 572 -19.36 -46.24 -6.10
C VAL A 572 -20.48 -46.63 -7.03
N ASP A 573 -21.17 -47.73 -6.70
CA ASP A 573 -22.20 -48.35 -7.56
C ASP A 573 -21.71 -48.60 -9.01
N GLY A 574 -20.43 -49.02 -9.14
CA GLY A 574 -19.79 -49.33 -10.44
C GLY A 574 -19.29 -48.10 -11.20
N ILE A 575 -19.46 -46.88 -10.69
CA ILE A 575 -18.96 -45.64 -11.31
C ILE A 575 -17.68 -45.20 -10.61
N ASP A 576 -16.61 -44.97 -11.37
CA ASP A 576 -15.33 -44.49 -10.83
C ASP A 576 -15.51 -43.11 -10.16
N VAL A 577 -15.01 -42.94 -8.95
CA VAL A 577 -15.09 -41.67 -8.19
C VAL A 577 -14.46 -40.51 -8.95
N ARG A 578 -13.51 -40.76 -9.85
CA ARG A 578 -12.88 -39.74 -10.72
C ARG A 578 -13.84 -39.20 -11.80
N GLN A 579 -14.89 -39.99 -12.15
CA GLN A 579 -15.92 -39.63 -13.11
C GLN A 579 -17.17 -39.04 -12.44
N MET A 580 -17.15 -38.89 -11.11
CA MET A 580 -18.24 -38.28 -10.34
C MET A 580 -17.93 -36.81 -10.00
N PRO A 581 -18.89 -35.88 -10.17
CA PRO A 581 -18.76 -34.57 -9.57
C PRO A 581 -18.58 -34.70 -8.04
N GLN A 582 -17.59 -33.99 -7.46
CA GLN A 582 -17.27 -34.12 -6.04
C GLN A 582 -18.47 -33.83 -5.12
N ALA A 583 -19.30 -32.84 -5.47
CA ALA A 583 -20.51 -32.52 -4.70
C ALA A 583 -21.47 -33.75 -4.67
N GLN A 584 -21.67 -34.44 -5.79
CA GLN A 584 -22.55 -35.62 -5.87
C GLN A 584 -21.97 -36.81 -5.09
N LEU A 585 -20.66 -37.05 -5.19
CA LEU A 585 -19.97 -38.06 -4.40
C LEU A 585 -20.11 -37.76 -2.90
N HIS A 586 -19.79 -36.53 -2.50
CA HIS A 586 -19.84 -36.13 -1.10
C HIS A 586 -21.27 -36.15 -0.52
N ASP A 587 -22.29 -35.91 -1.32
CA ASP A 587 -23.68 -36.03 -0.86
C ASP A 587 -24.05 -37.46 -0.42
N LEU A 588 -23.43 -38.49 -1.03
CA LEU A 588 -23.61 -39.87 -0.63
C LEU A 588 -22.88 -40.28 0.65
N LEU A 589 -21.91 -39.45 1.10
CA LEU A 589 -20.98 -39.79 2.15
C LEU A 589 -21.31 -39.08 3.48
N GLY A 590 -21.19 -39.80 4.60
CA GLY A 590 -21.09 -39.28 5.96
C GLY A 590 -19.71 -39.58 6.50
N TYR A 591 -18.84 -38.58 6.53
CA TYR A 591 -17.44 -38.74 6.94
C TYR A 591 -17.18 -38.23 8.36
N VAL A 592 -16.56 -39.06 9.17
CA VAL A 592 -16.14 -38.74 10.55
C VAL A 592 -14.63 -38.92 10.65
N PRO A 593 -13.87 -37.81 10.76
CA PRO A 593 -12.41 -37.88 10.84
C PRO A 593 -11.94 -38.42 12.21
N GLN A 594 -10.70 -38.89 12.28
CA GLN A 594 -10.05 -39.37 13.49
C GLN A 594 -10.11 -38.33 14.64
N LYS A 595 -9.85 -37.07 14.35
CA LYS A 595 -10.03 -35.96 15.29
C LYS A 595 -11.31 -35.22 14.97
N GLY A 596 -12.29 -35.28 15.88
CA GLY A 596 -13.54 -34.55 15.74
C GLY A 596 -13.29 -33.04 15.64
N VAL A 597 -13.70 -32.42 14.54
CA VAL A 597 -13.62 -30.99 14.29
C VAL A 597 -14.99 -30.36 14.40
N LEU A 598 -15.13 -29.36 15.27
CA LEU A 598 -16.35 -28.57 15.42
C LEU A 598 -16.09 -27.11 14.99
N PHE A 599 -17.08 -26.51 14.36
CA PHE A 599 -17.05 -25.13 13.95
C PHE A 599 -17.65 -24.21 15.01
N SER A 600 -17.19 -22.98 15.06
CA SER A 600 -17.78 -21.95 15.92
C SER A 600 -19.26 -21.73 15.56
N GLY A 601 -20.13 -21.67 16.55
CA GLY A 601 -21.57 -21.57 16.37
C GLY A 601 -22.29 -22.27 17.50
N THR A 602 -23.37 -22.96 17.21
CA THR A 602 -24.15 -23.76 18.20
C THR A 602 -23.99 -25.27 17.96
N ILE A 603 -24.42 -26.08 18.89
CA ILE A 603 -24.51 -27.54 18.70
C ILE A 603 -25.42 -27.84 17.50
N ASP A 604 -26.59 -27.20 17.43
CA ASP A 604 -27.53 -27.36 16.32
C ASP A 604 -26.89 -27.03 14.94
N SER A 605 -26.22 -25.88 14.81
CA SER A 605 -25.55 -25.50 13.58
C SER A 605 -24.44 -26.47 13.16
N ASN A 606 -23.76 -27.09 14.14
CA ASN A 606 -22.77 -28.12 13.87
C ASN A 606 -23.39 -29.43 13.41
N LEU A 607 -24.54 -29.81 13.92
CA LEU A 607 -25.24 -31.03 13.49
C LEU A 607 -25.94 -30.87 12.14
N LYS A 608 -26.41 -29.66 11.81
CA LYS A 608 -26.99 -29.30 10.50
C LYS A 608 -25.95 -28.95 9.43
N PHE A 609 -24.66 -29.05 9.75
CA PHE A 609 -23.59 -28.69 8.81
C PHE A 609 -23.62 -29.48 7.49
N GLY A 610 -24.23 -30.66 7.48
CA GLY A 610 -24.36 -31.51 6.30
C GLY A 610 -25.33 -31.00 5.22
N GLY A 611 -26.15 -29.96 5.51
CA GLY A 611 -27.05 -29.35 4.54
C GLY A 611 -28.33 -28.78 5.14
N ASP A 612 -28.95 -27.82 4.41
CA ASP A 612 -30.16 -27.11 4.83
C ASP A 612 -31.43 -28.02 4.91
N HIS A 613 -31.36 -29.22 4.35
CA HIS A 613 -32.45 -30.21 4.39
C HIS A 613 -32.54 -30.93 5.74
N ILE A 614 -31.57 -30.82 6.61
CA ILE A 614 -31.53 -31.53 7.89
C ILE A 614 -32.52 -30.89 8.86
N THR A 615 -33.54 -31.66 9.24
CA THR A 615 -34.60 -31.20 10.14
C THR A 615 -34.20 -31.33 11.62
N ASP A 616 -34.88 -30.57 12.49
CA ASP A 616 -34.68 -30.67 13.95
C ASP A 616 -34.94 -32.09 14.48
N ALA A 617 -35.89 -32.83 13.89
CA ALA A 617 -36.16 -34.20 14.22
C ALA A 617 -34.97 -35.11 13.90
N ALA A 618 -34.34 -34.91 12.71
CA ALA A 618 -33.13 -35.63 12.31
C ALA A 618 -31.96 -35.34 13.24
N VAL A 619 -31.77 -34.06 13.63
CA VAL A 619 -30.75 -33.64 14.61
C VAL A 619 -30.92 -34.34 15.95
N LYS A 620 -32.14 -34.37 16.51
CA LYS A 620 -32.44 -35.05 17.77
C LYS A 620 -32.24 -36.55 17.69
N LYS A 621 -32.67 -37.18 16.59
CA LYS A 621 -32.47 -38.59 16.33
C LYS A 621 -30.98 -38.93 16.24
N ALA A 622 -30.23 -38.16 15.49
CA ALA A 622 -28.78 -38.36 15.32
C ALA A 622 -28.02 -38.19 16.65
N ALA A 623 -28.39 -37.18 17.45
CA ALA A 623 -27.81 -36.97 18.79
C ALA A 623 -28.10 -38.14 19.73
N ALA A 624 -29.30 -38.73 19.67
CA ALA A 624 -29.66 -39.88 20.49
C ALA A 624 -28.83 -41.13 20.06
N ILE A 625 -28.70 -41.39 18.77
CA ILE A 625 -27.89 -42.50 18.27
C ILE A 625 -26.41 -42.32 18.65
N ALA A 626 -25.89 -41.12 18.51
CA ALA A 626 -24.50 -40.79 18.86
C ALA A 626 -24.27 -40.72 20.39
N GLN A 627 -25.26 -41.06 21.24
CA GLN A 627 -25.19 -40.97 22.70
C GLN A 627 -24.85 -39.56 23.20
N ALA A 628 -25.29 -38.51 22.47
CA ALA A 628 -24.96 -37.12 22.73
C ALA A 628 -26.04 -36.39 23.53
N THR A 629 -27.27 -36.89 23.59
CA THR A 629 -28.43 -36.23 24.16
C THR A 629 -28.20 -35.86 25.64
N GLU A 630 -27.67 -36.77 26.45
CA GLU A 630 -27.46 -36.56 27.90
C GLU A 630 -26.63 -35.30 28.18
N PHE A 631 -25.48 -35.13 27.53
CA PHE A 631 -24.64 -33.98 27.77
C PHE A 631 -25.13 -32.70 27.05
N ILE A 632 -25.93 -32.82 25.99
CA ILE A 632 -26.58 -31.69 25.34
C ILE A 632 -27.66 -31.11 26.23
N ASP A 633 -28.53 -31.98 26.77
CA ASP A 633 -29.64 -31.59 27.67
C ASP A 633 -29.14 -31.08 29.02
N ALA A 634 -27.96 -31.52 29.47
CA ALA A 634 -27.30 -30.98 30.66
C ALA A 634 -26.77 -29.55 30.49
N LYS A 635 -26.70 -29.02 29.27
CA LYS A 635 -26.28 -27.63 29.01
C LYS A 635 -27.49 -26.68 29.16
N PRO A 636 -27.29 -25.45 29.70
CA PRO A 636 -28.39 -24.50 29.93
C PRO A 636 -29.25 -24.19 28.69
N GLU A 637 -28.62 -24.12 27.51
CA GLU A 637 -29.27 -23.78 26.23
C GLU A 637 -29.49 -24.99 25.32
N GLY A 638 -29.21 -26.21 25.80
CA GLY A 638 -29.38 -27.45 25.04
C GLY A 638 -28.67 -27.40 23.67
N TYR A 639 -29.41 -27.62 22.58
CA TYR A 639 -28.88 -27.57 21.20
C TYR A 639 -28.44 -26.17 20.78
N ALA A 640 -28.93 -25.09 21.38
CA ALA A 640 -28.51 -23.73 21.11
C ALA A 640 -27.19 -23.37 21.82
N SER A 641 -26.66 -24.25 22.67
CA SER A 641 -25.42 -24.01 23.42
C SER A 641 -24.26 -23.72 22.50
N PRO A 642 -23.44 -22.68 22.80
CA PRO A 642 -22.35 -22.24 21.96
C PRO A 642 -21.20 -23.26 21.91
N ILE A 643 -20.64 -23.43 20.73
CA ILE A 643 -19.40 -24.15 20.46
C ILE A 643 -18.32 -23.13 20.13
N ALA A 644 -17.26 -23.12 20.93
CA ALA A 644 -16.10 -22.27 20.68
C ALA A 644 -15.27 -22.80 19.51
N GLN A 645 -14.35 -21.97 18.97
CA GLN A 645 -13.47 -22.33 17.86
C GLN A 645 -12.73 -23.66 18.13
N GLY A 646 -12.85 -24.58 17.17
CA GLY A 646 -12.29 -25.94 17.28
C GLY A 646 -12.91 -26.78 18.41
N GLY A 647 -14.03 -26.37 19.00
CA GLY A 647 -14.70 -27.07 20.09
C GLY A 647 -13.91 -27.06 21.39
N SER A 648 -13.13 -26.02 21.69
CA SER A 648 -12.27 -25.94 22.88
C SER A 648 -13.06 -26.02 24.21
N ASN A 649 -14.35 -25.75 24.19
CA ASN A 649 -15.24 -25.77 25.34
C ASN A 649 -16.03 -27.11 25.54
N VAL A 650 -15.67 -28.16 24.79
CA VAL A 650 -16.22 -29.49 24.89
C VAL A 650 -15.10 -30.54 25.00
N SER A 651 -15.37 -31.65 25.73
CA SER A 651 -14.36 -32.73 25.85
C SER A 651 -14.11 -33.47 24.55
N GLY A 652 -12.98 -34.21 24.46
CA GLY A 652 -12.64 -35.01 23.29
C GLY A 652 -13.72 -36.00 22.89
N GLY A 653 -14.27 -36.74 23.84
CA GLY A 653 -15.36 -37.68 23.62
C GLY A 653 -16.69 -36.99 23.21
N GLN A 654 -16.96 -35.78 23.73
CA GLN A 654 -18.11 -34.97 23.29
C GLN A 654 -17.95 -34.48 21.88
N LYS A 655 -16.74 -34.00 21.49
CA LYS A 655 -16.42 -33.62 20.10
C LYS A 655 -16.67 -34.78 19.15
N GLN A 656 -16.20 -35.94 19.51
CA GLN A 656 -16.32 -37.13 18.67
C GLN A 656 -17.80 -37.53 18.51
N ARG A 657 -18.59 -37.56 19.61
CA ARG A 657 -20.03 -37.85 19.54
C ARG A 657 -20.79 -36.83 18.70
N LEU A 658 -20.48 -35.54 18.78
CA LEU A 658 -21.07 -34.51 17.91
C LEU A 658 -20.66 -34.68 16.45
N SER A 659 -19.41 -35.06 16.16
CA SER A 659 -18.96 -35.34 14.80
C SER A 659 -19.65 -36.57 14.20
N ILE A 660 -19.85 -37.61 15.00
CA ILE A 660 -20.63 -38.78 14.62
C ILE A 660 -22.12 -38.42 14.38
N ALA A 661 -22.72 -37.62 15.30
CA ALA A 661 -24.10 -37.14 15.14
C ALA A 661 -24.27 -36.30 13.87
N ARG A 662 -23.30 -35.48 13.51
CA ARG A 662 -23.30 -34.71 12.25
C ARG A 662 -23.39 -35.62 11.01
N ALA A 663 -22.58 -36.67 10.99
CA ALA A 663 -22.60 -37.62 9.89
C ALA A 663 -23.95 -38.40 9.82
N ILE A 664 -24.50 -38.79 10.98
CA ILE A 664 -25.79 -39.49 11.07
C ILE A 664 -26.96 -38.56 10.66
N ALA A 665 -26.92 -37.28 11.06
CA ALA A 665 -28.00 -36.33 10.75
C ALA A 665 -28.17 -36.09 9.24
N LYS A 666 -27.13 -36.30 8.46
CA LYS A 666 -27.13 -36.19 6.99
C LYS A 666 -27.85 -37.35 6.32
N ASP A 667 -27.99 -38.51 6.96
CA ASP A 667 -28.59 -39.76 6.46
C ASP A 667 -27.97 -40.23 5.13
N PRO A 668 -26.65 -40.39 5.02
CA PRO A 668 -25.94 -40.73 3.81
C PRO A 668 -26.10 -42.20 3.44
N LYS A 669 -25.73 -42.58 2.19
CA LYS A 669 -25.66 -43.95 1.73
C LYS A 669 -24.41 -44.71 2.21
N ILE A 670 -23.35 -43.99 2.48
CA ILE A 670 -22.04 -44.53 2.88
C ILE A 670 -21.55 -43.79 4.10
N TYR A 671 -21.28 -44.50 5.20
CA TYR A 671 -20.67 -43.97 6.41
C TYR A 671 -19.20 -44.35 6.45
N LEU A 672 -18.35 -43.34 6.67
CA LEU A 672 -16.88 -43.48 6.78
C LEU A 672 -16.44 -43.02 8.16
N PHE A 673 -15.92 -43.91 8.98
CA PHE A 673 -15.44 -43.61 10.33
C PHE A 673 -13.93 -43.89 10.41
N ASP A 674 -13.15 -42.83 10.56
CA ASP A 674 -11.70 -42.94 10.75
C ASP A 674 -11.36 -42.94 12.23
N ASP A 675 -11.14 -44.11 12.83
CA ASP A 675 -10.78 -44.33 14.25
C ASP A 675 -11.65 -43.53 15.24
N SER A 676 -12.93 -43.33 14.85
CA SER A 676 -13.83 -42.37 15.50
C SER A 676 -14.36 -42.83 16.86
N PHE A 677 -14.15 -44.07 17.22
CA PHE A 677 -14.64 -44.70 18.47
C PHE A 677 -13.58 -44.76 19.58
N SER A 678 -12.31 -44.59 19.23
CA SER A 678 -11.19 -44.74 20.16
C SER A 678 -11.17 -43.75 21.34
N ALA A 679 -11.77 -42.55 21.15
CA ALA A 679 -11.90 -41.51 22.17
C ALA A 679 -13.10 -41.71 23.11
N LEU A 680 -13.91 -42.77 22.91
CA LEU A 680 -15.11 -43.05 23.72
C LEU A 680 -14.77 -44.06 24.84
N ASP A 681 -15.48 -43.96 25.94
CA ASP A 681 -15.48 -45.01 26.96
C ASP A 681 -16.21 -46.28 26.43
N TYR A 682 -15.84 -47.43 26.99
CA TYR A 682 -16.34 -48.71 26.50
C TYR A 682 -17.88 -48.82 26.50
N LYS A 683 -18.56 -48.29 27.53
CA LYS A 683 -20.02 -48.36 27.65
C LYS A 683 -20.71 -47.53 26.58
N THR A 684 -20.22 -46.31 26.37
CA THR A 684 -20.74 -45.40 25.32
C THR A 684 -20.47 -45.97 23.93
N ASP A 685 -19.27 -46.51 23.65
CA ASP A 685 -18.91 -47.13 22.37
C ASP A 685 -19.85 -48.27 22.01
N VAL A 686 -20.10 -49.23 22.93
CA VAL A 686 -21.00 -50.36 22.70
C VAL A 686 -22.43 -49.88 22.43
N ALA A 687 -22.96 -48.95 23.25
CA ALA A 687 -24.31 -48.40 23.11
C ALA A 687 -24.48 -47.69 21.76
N LEU A 688 -23.48 -46.86 21.38
CA LEU A 688 -23.48 -46.13 20.11
C LEU A 688 -23.48 -47.08 18.91
N ARG A 689 -22.58 -48.07 18.88
CA ARG A 689 -22.49 -49.02 17.76
C ARG A 689 -23.77 -49.87 17.59
N ARG A 690 -24.38 -50.26 18.69
CA ARG A 690 -25.70 -50.96 18.66
C ARG A 690 -26.79 -50.05 18.06
N ALA A 691 -26.86 -48.79 18.47
CA ALA A 691 -27.80 -47.83 17.92
C ALA A 691 -27.52 -47.47 16.45
N LEU A 692 -26.24 -47.38 16.08
CA LEU A 692 -25.80 -47.13 14.72
C LEU A 692 -26.18 -48.26 13.77
N LYS A 693 -25.97 -49.52 14.17
CA LYS A 693 -26.34 -50.72 13.38
C LYS A 693 -27.81 -50.69 12.99
N ALA A 694 -28.70 -50.36 13.93
CA ALA A 694 -30.14 -50.26 13.66
C ALA A 694 -30.52 -49.12 12.69
N GLN A 695 -29.71 -48.08 12.57
CA GLN A 695 -29.92 -46.96 11.65
C GLN A 695 -29.34 -47.21 10.25
N THR A 696 -28.32 -48.06 10.14
CA THR A 696 -27.50 -48.23 8.93
C THR A 696 -27.82 -49.50 8.15
N ASP A 697 -28.98 -50.11 8.40
CA ASP A 697 -29.41 -51.38 7.74
C ASP A 697 -29.45 -51.29 6.20
N ASN A 698 -29.60 -50.10 5.64
CA ASN A 698 -29.61 -49.83 4.20
C ASN A 698 -28.41 -48.99 3.71
N ALA A 699 -27.39 -48.82 4.52
CA ALA A 699 -26.22 -48.03 4.18
C ALA A 699 -24.93 -48.86 4.32
N THR A 700 -23.92 -48.50 3.55
CA THR A 700 -22.60 -49.13 3.65
C THR A 700 -21.83 -48.44 4.80
N VAL A 701 -21.27 -49.24 5.69
CA VAL A 701 -20.49 -48.72 6.83
C VAL A 701 -19.04 -49.17 6.71
N ILE A 702 -18.11 -48.24 6.64
CA ILE A 702 -16.67 -48.54 6.61
C ILE A 702 -16.02 -47.91 7.84
N ILE A 703 -15.38 -48.74 8.67
CA ILE A 703 -14.79 -48.32 9.94
C ILE A 703 -13.31 -48.63 9.95
N VAL A 704 -12.48 -47.60 10.10
CA VAL A 704 -11.08 -47.79 10.51
C VAL A 704 -11.06 -47.91 12.02
N ALA A 705 -10.43 -48.95 12.54
CA ALA A 705 -10.31 -49.16 13.97
C ALA A 705 -8.89 -49.63 14.36
N GLN A 706 -8.50 -49.29 15.60
CA GLN A 706 -7.29 -49.78 16.23
C GLN A 706 -7.59 -50.85 17.27
N ARG A 707 -8.87 -50.96 17.74
CA ARG A 707 -9.29 -51.91 18.76
C ARG A 707 -10.03 -53.09 18.12
N ILE A 708 -9.61 -54.29 18.49
CA ILE A 708 -10.29 -55.53 18.05
C ILE A 708 -11.75 -55.53 18.51
N SER A 709 -12.08 -55.07 19.70
CA SER A 709 -13.43 -54.98 20.23
C SER A 709 -14.39 -54.18 19.34
N THR A 710 -13.87 -53.28 18.52
CA THR A 710 -14.64 -52.45 17.59
C THR A 710 -15.01 -53.25 16.30
N VAL A 711 -14.19 -54.19 15.90
CA VAL A 711 -14.33 -54.92 14.62
C VAL A 711 -14.85 -56.34 14.75
N LEU A 712 -15.00 -56.90 15.96
CA LEU A 712 -15.42 -58.29 16.25
C LEU A 712 -16.69 -58.71 15.51
N HIS A 713 -17.65 -57.80 15.39
CA HIS A 713 -18.97 -58.06 14.78
C HIS A 713 -19.10 -57.47 13.38
N ALA A 714 -18.00 -57.11 12.72
CA ALA A 714 -18.01 -56.64 11.34
C ALA A 714 -18.28 -57.80 10.39
N ASN A 715 -19.10 -57.56 9.35
CA ASN A 715 -19.39 -58.55 8.32
C ASN A 715 -18.13 -58.92 7.50
N GLN A 716 -17.24 -57.91 7.36
CA GLN A 716 -15.97 -58.09 6.69
C GLN A 716 -14.89 -57.29 7.44
N ILE A 717 -13.76 -57.91 7.70
CA ILE A 717 -12.58 -57.28 8.28
C ILE A 717 -11.44 -57.33 7.23
N LEU A 718 -10.83 -56.19 6.97
CA LEU A 718 -9.69 -56.03 6.10
C LEU A 718 -8.46 -55.82 6.98
N VAL A 719 -7.48 -56.70 6.90
CA VAL A 719 -6.22 -56.59 7.63
C VAL A 719 -5.17 -55.98 6.73
N LEU A 720 -4.70 -54.78 7.09
CA LEU A 720 -3.64 -54.07 6.35
C LEU A 720 -2.32 -54.19 7.07
N ASP A 721 -1.29 -54.56 6.34
CA ASP A 721 0.09 -54.52 6.79
C ASP A 721 0.99 -53.98 5.70
N GLU A 722 1.86 -53.00 6.04
CA GLU A 722 2.79 -52.30 5.11
C GLU A 722 2.14 -51.92 3.76
N GLY A 723 0.92 -51.35 3.81
CA GLY A 723 0.19 -50.92 2.60
C GLY A 723 -0.48 -52.00 1.79
N ARG A 724 -0.44 -53.29 2.22
CA ARG A 724 -1.00 -54.43 1.53
C ARG A 724 -2.16 -55.06 2.30
N LEU A 725 -3.11 -55.66 1.59
CA LEU A 725 -4.20 -56.41 2.20
C LEU A 725 -3.74 -57.85 2.45
N VAL A 726 -3.36 -58.15 3.71
CA VAL A 726 -2.85 -59.47 4.11
C VAL A 726 -3.94 -60.44 4.57
N GLY A 727 -5.11 -59.93 4.95
CA GLY A 727 -6.24 -60.75 5.39
C GLY A 727 -7.59 -60.12 5.07
N LYS A 728 -8.57 -60.94 4.69
CA LYS A 728 -9.97 -60.52 4.40
C LYS A 728 -10.93 -61.61 4.85
N GLY A 729 -11.87 -61.26 5.73
CA GLY A 729 -12.87 -62.22 6.21
C GLY A 729 -13.57 -61.79 7.48
N THR A 730 -14.31 -62.68 8.14
CA THR A 730 -14.88 -62.46 9.47
C THR A 730 -13.82 -62.67 10.55
N HIS A 731 -14.12 -62.29 11.79
CA HIS A 731 -13.24 -62.50 12.93
C HIS A 731 -12.79 -63.98 13.04
N ALA A 732 -13.77 -64.94 12.98
CA ALA A 732 -13.47 -66.34 13.06
C ALA A 732 -12.56 -66.85 11.92
N GLN A 733 -12.81 -66.39 10.69
CA GLN A 733 -11.99 -66.77 9.53
C GLN A 733 -10.54 -66.25 9.68
N LEU A 734 -10.40 -64.99 10.09
CA LEU A 734 -9.08 -64.36 10.23
C LEU A 734 -8.30 -64.94 11.42
N MET A 735 -8.97 -65.30 12.51
CA MET A 735 -8.36 -65.99 13.63
C MET A 735 -7.81 -67.40 13.22
N ALA A 736 -8.40 -68.01 12.17
CA ALA A 736 -7.95 -69.30 11.66
C ALA A 736 -6.82 -69.16 10.58
N SER A 737 -6.79 -68.09 9.82
CA SER A 737 -6.01 -67.99 8.57
C SER A 737 -5.02 -66.84 8.48
N CYS A 738 -5.11 -65.81 9.32
CA CYS A 738 -4.27 -64.60 9.21
C CYS A 738 -3.37 -64.40 10.47
N PRO A 739 -2.09 -64.66 10.37
CA PRO A 739 -1.15 -64.50 11.49
C PRO A 739 -1.11 -63.06 12.05
N GLU A 740 -1.11 -62.07 11.17
CA GLU A 740 -1.09 -60.65 11.53
C GLU A 740 -2.32 -60.25 12.35
N TYR A 741 -3.52 -60.74 11.95
CA TYR A 741 -4.73 -60.53 12.71
C TYR A 741 -4.69 -61.22 14.09
N GLN A 742 -4.19 -62.45 14.14
CA GLN A 742 -4.02 -63.18 15.38
C GLN A 742 -3.09 -62.47 16.37
N GLU A 743 -2.00 -61.91 15.87
CA GLU A 743 -1.04 -61.12 16.70
C GLU A 743 -1.75 -59.87 17.30
N ILE A 744 -2.45 -59.10 16.47
CA ILE A 744 -3.21 -57.92 16.94
C ILE A 744 -4.29 -58.36 17.95
N ALA A 745 -5.01 -59.42 17.68
CA ALA A 745 -6.07 -59.89 18.57
C ALA A 745 -5.54 -60.37 19.92
N ARG A 746 -4.47 -61.17 19.94
CA ARG A 746 -3.83 -61.68 21.16
C ARG A 746 -3.15 -60.57 21.99
N SER A 747 -2.75 -59.49 21.35
CA SER A 747 -2.16 -58.36 22.08
C SER A 747 -3.22 -57.52 22.85
N GLN A 748 -4.51 -57.60 22.44
CA GLN A 748 -5.57 -56.75 22.97
C GLN A 748 -6.65 -57.51 23.76
N LEU A 749 -6.86 -58.80 23.51
CA LEU A 749 -7.90 -59.58 24.14
C LEU A 749 -7.30 -60.69 25.02
N SER A 750 -7.95 -60.96 26.14
CA SER A 750 -7.65 -62.14 26.96
C SER A 750 -8.08 -63.42 26.26
N GLN A 751 -7.48 -64.61 26.62
CA GLN A 751 -7.85 -65.87 26.03
C GLN A 751 -9.35 -66.19 26.17
N LYS A 752 -9.95 -65.80 27.28
CA LYS A 752 -11.41 -65.97 27.53
C LYS A 752 -12.26 -65.16 26.58
N GLU A 753 -11.84 -63.94 26.24
CA GLU A 753 -12.57 -63.05 25.30
C GLU A 753 -12.41 -63.52 23.86
N LEU A 754 -11.24 -64.04 23.50
CA LEU A 754 -11.01 -64.68 22.22
C LEU A 754 -11.93 -65.90 21.99
N ASP A 755 -12.03 -66.79 23.00
CA ASP A 755 -12.87 -67.95 22.97
C ASP A 755 -14.37 -67.63 22.94
N LEU A 756 -14.82 -66.61 23.68
CA LEU A 756 -16.20 -66.12 23.65
C LEU A 756 -16.57 -65.42 22.32
N GLY A 757 -15.62 -64.71 21.69
CA GLY A 757 -15.78 -64.08 20.40
C GLY A 757 -16.01 -65.10 19.30
N ILE A 758 -15.31 -66.22 19.28
CA ILE A 758 -15.46 -67.33 18.32
C ILE A 758 -16.83 -68.02 18.51
N LEU A 759 -17.24 -68.27 19.75
CA LEU A 759 -18.53 -68.92 20.05
C LEU A 759 -19.78 -68.09 19.71
N ASN A 760 -19.70 -66.77 19.78
CA ASN A 760 -20.85 -65.89 19.45
C ASN A 760 -21.00 -65.69 17.91
N THR A 761 -19.92 -65.73 17.14
CA THR A 761 -19.98 -65.69 15.64
C THR A 761 -20.52 -67.00 15.02
N GLU A 762 -20.36 -68.13 15.69
CA GLU A 762 -20.97 -69.41 15.25
C GLU A 762 -22.48 -69.44 15.52
N LYS A 763 -23.02 -68.71 16.51
CA LYS A 763 -24.46 -68.64 16.83
C LYS A 763 -25.26 -67.62 16.00
N GLU A 764 -24.65 -66.63 15.39
CA GLU A 764 -25.28 -65.69 14.47
C GLU A 764 -25.27 -66.17 13.00
N GLY A 765 -24.58 -67.29 12.69
CA GLY A 765 -24.50 -67.90 11.39
C GLY A 765 -25.43 -69.11 11.15
N GLU A 766 -26.20 -69.51 12.19
CA GLU A 766 -27.35 -70.42 12.09
C GLU A 766 -28.68 -69.62 12.18
#